data_d2fc2ee8c2cd2f9b6c262a2cfaa3e4bf
#
_entry.id   d2fc2ee8c2cd2f9b6c262a2cfaa3e4bf
#
_cell.length_a   1.000
_cell.length_b   1.000
_cell.length_c   1.000
_cell.angle_alpha   90.00
_cell.angle_beta   90.00
_cell.angle_gamma   90.00
#
_symmetry.space_group_name_H-M   'P 1'
#
loop_
_entity.id
_entity.type
_entity.pdbx_description
1 polymer ?
#
loop_
_entity_poly.entity_id
_entity_poly.type
_entity_poly.pdbx_seq_one_letter_code
_entity_poly.pdbx_strand_id
1 'polypeptide(L)'
;MNLTELLHEKQNIDKLEDIIQQICQEVEPVNQEASKDFAENLDTLVPPQQGLGKLRHMVMQYLSIAGIPAKLMPPVNFIFCSDHGVSAENVSAYPPETTLHMATNYVISKGAAANAFSNFVQGKMKVADLGINGNTDNLPDIDHVKIRPGTRNAAQEPAMTRQEAATSLLYGIQQAMELKEQGYTILLPGEMGISNTTSSAAIAAAICQVSPEKTTGRGTNISDQRLQKKLAVVKQMLATNQPDATDGLDVLTKVGGYELGAIAGLIIGAAHSHCLVILDGFNTAAAALIATTICPQAREYIMASHIGGEAGHPIALQKLGLQPIMKLDIKLGEAIGSSLTADLLINGLAACLNVLKSDVEKFAYVDRVQDIMIQPKSVQLTDKTFDFYTKTMPPLDKEAMNQCQQRLDNLAKPIYCLGNMEKIVLQLSGIIGDALPHVDIPKTMLLMGLDKISTESPLEILQESFNAAGEYDESMQAYNLDEITLAETFARAAGTKLQVGHISLNHSQMDAFEFGRQQGEELALHHAIVGLGLVDSRQEKIQAIAQELITPNNQLRYDVADFLNHLDKQQQLLVSAMLGALVAAAHNSSMVILDDAATQAVARYAVKMLPDLEDFLLPVQPQLYQLDIQAPGLVALAGIRLVTASLHMLNDMKTFAEAQVAVANDGPGKGIQKS
;
A
#
# COMPACT_ATOMS: atom_id res chain seq x y z
N MET A 1 33.95 11.98 -2.69
CA MET A 1 33.85 13.38 -3.14
C MET A 1 32.70 14.00 -2.33
N ASN A 2 32.91 15.14 -1.70
CA ASN A 2 31.87 15.73 -0.86
C ASN A 2 30.88 16.51 -1.75
N LEU A 3 29.75 15.89 -2.12
CA LEU A 3 28.70 16.50 -2.93
C LEU A 3 28.15 17.80 -2.30
N THR A 4 28.19 17.91 -0.97
CA THR A 4 27.75 19.12 -0.26
C THR A 4 28.62 20.34 -0.62
N GLU A 5 29.92 20.15 -0.77
CA GLU A 5 30.84 21.22 -1.22
C GLU A 5 30.57 21.60 -2.69
N LEU A 6 30.23 20.60 -3.53
CA LEU A 6 29.88 20.81 -4.94
C LEU A 6 28.60 21.61 -5.13
N LEU A 7 27.60 21.44 -4.26
CA LEU A 7 26.32 22.16 -4.33
C LEU A 7 26.48 23.63 -3.88
N HIS A 8 27.45 23.94 -3.03
CA HIS A 8 27.72 25.31 -2.54
C HIS A 8 28.65 26.14 -3.45
N GLU A 9 29.46 25.48 -4.28
CA GLU A 9 30.28 26.17 -5.27
C GLU A 9 29.46 26.42 -6.55
N LYS A 10 29.55 27.65 -7.12
CA LYS A 10 28.99 27.98 -8.44
C LYS A 10 29.80 27.24 -9.54
N GLN A 11 29.53 25.92 -9.70
CA GLN A 11 30.25 25.07 -10.64
C GLN A 11 29.70 25.22 -12.06
N ASN A 12 30.58 24.95 -13.05
CA ASN A 12 30.19 24.88 -14.45
C ASN A 12 29.24 23.67 -14.66
N ILE A 13 28.19 23.87 -15.47
CA ILE A 13 27.18 22.82 -15.80
C ILE A 13 27.84 21.56 -16.35
N ASP A 14 28.87 21.66 -17.21
CA ASP A 14 29.56 20.52 -17.77
C ASP A 14 30.10 19.57 -16.69
N LYS A 15 30.66 20.14 -15.60
CA LYS A 15 31.15 19.34 -14.47
C LYS A 15 30.02 18.65 -13.69
N LEU A 16 28.84 19.26 -13.57
CA LEU A 16 27.69 18.64 -12.91
C LEU A 16 27.16 17.48 -13.74
N GLU A 17 27.09 17.62 -15.05
CA GLU A 17 26.67 16.56 -15.97
C GLU A 17 27.67 15.40 -16.00
N ASP A 18 28.99 15.70 -16.01
CA ASP A 18 30.03 14.67 -15.91
C ASP A 18 29.90 13.82 -14.64
N ILE A 19 29.60 14.44 -13.49
CA ILE A 19 29.37 13.74 -12.23
C ILE A 19 28.13 12.83 -12.33
N ILE A 20 27.03 13.33 -12.88
CA ILE A 20 25.81 12.55 -13.07
C ILE A 20 26.09 11.34 -13.97
N GLN A 21 26.80 11.57 -15.08
CA GLN A 21 27.16 10.50 -16.00
C GLN A 21 28.09 9.45 -15.37
N GLN A 22 29.08 9.89 -14.58
CA GLN A 22 29.94 8.98 -13.84
C GLN A 22 29.13 8.09 -12.88
N ILE A 23 28.25 8.68 -12.08
CA ILE A 23 27.38 7.92 -11.15
C ILE A 23 26.51 6.92 -11.91
N CYS A 24 25.94 7.32 -13.08
CA CYS A 24 25.14 6.42 -13.89
C CYS A 24 25.97 5.24 -14.46
N GLN A 25 27.24 5.45 -14.78
CA GLN A 25 28.15 4.39 -15.24
C GLN A 25 28.53 3.41 -14.13
N GLU A 26 28.51 3.86 -12.89
CA GLU A 26 28.79 3.05 -11.69
C GLU A 26 27.57 2.25 -11.20
N VAL A 27 26.36 2.49 -11.76
CA VAL A 27 25.16 1.70 -11.43
C VAL A 27 25.29 0.29 -11.98
N GLU A 28 25.36 -0.69 -11.09
CA GLU A 28 25.42 -2.10 -11.43
C GLU A 28 24.01 -2.68 -11.70
N PRO A 29 23.87 -3.72 -12.53
CA PRO A 29 22.62 -4.50 -12.60
C PRO A 29 22.29 -5.14 -11.25
N VAL A 30 21.00 -5.35 -10.96
CA VAL A 30 20.60 -6.04 -9.72
C VAL A 30 21.14 -7.47 -9.68
N ASN A 31 21.60 -7.89 -8.49
CA ASN A 31 22.18 -9.22 -8.30
C ASN A 31 21.09 -10.30 -8.14
N GLN A 32 20.65 -10.90 -9.25
CA GLN A 32 19.64 -11.96 -9.24
C GLN A 32 20.10 -13.24 -8.52
N GLU A 33 21.39 -13.53 -8.48
CA GLU A 33 21.91 -14.70 -7.76
C GLU A 33 21.74 -14.54 -6.24
N ALA A 34 21.81 -13.33 -5.70
CA ALA A 34 21.60 -13.07 -4.27
C ALA A 34 20.21 -13.49 -3.77
N SER A 35 19.18 -13.45 -4.64
CA SER A 35 17.82 -13.88 -4.28
C SER A 35 17.51 -15.32 -4.66
N LYS A 36 18.34 -15.97 -5.47
CA LYS A 36 18.10 -17.31 -6.01
C LYS A 36 18.15 -18.38 -4.92
N ASP A 37 19.22 -18.42 -4.15
CA ASP A 37 19.37 -19.39 -3.04
C ASP A 37 18.24 -19.21 -2.04
N PHE A 38 17.85 -17.97 -1.74
CA PHE A 38 16.73 -17.66 -0.87
C PHE A 38 15.41 -18.18 -1.46
N ALA A 39 15.18 -17.97 -2.76
CA ALA A 39 13.98 -18.45 -3.45
C ALA A 39 13.89 -19.97 -3.46
N GLU A 40 15.00 -20.67 -3.75
CA GLU A 40 15.07 -22.13 -3.74
C GLU A 40 14.78 -22.69 -2.34
N ASN A 41 15.36 -22.10 -1.30
CA ASN A 41 15.09 -22.52 0.07
C ASN A 41 13.63 -22.23 0.50
N LEU A 42 13.09 -21.06 0.14
CA LEU A 42 11.70 -20.73 0.41
C LEU A 42 10.74 -21.71 -0.31
N ASP A 43 11.04 -22.05 -1.57
CA ASP A 43 10.22 -22.96 -2.37
C ASP A 43 10.24 -24.41 -1.82
N THR A 44 11.27 -24.80 -1.06
CA THR A 44 11.28 -26.11 -0.38
C THR A 44 10.43 -26.12 0.89
N LEU A 45 10.29 -24.99 1.57
CA LEU A 45 9.56 -24.86 2.84
C LEU A 45 8.11 -24.41 2.68
N VAL A 46 7.80 -23.72 1.59
CA VAL A 46 6.48 -23.16 1.30
C VAL A 46 6.00 -23.65 -0.06
N PRO A 47 5.38 -24.82 -0.14
CA PRO A 47 4.74 -25.26 -1.36
C PRO A 47 3.37 -24.56 -1.54
N PRO A 48 2.91 -24.28 -2.74
CA PRO A 48 3.64 -24.18 -3.99
C PRO A 48 4.14 -22.74 -4.24
N GLN A 49 5.13 -22.59 -5.11
CA GLN A 49 5.71 -21.29 -5.56
C GLN A 49 4.68 -20.20 -5.88
N GLN A 50 3.44 -20.56 -6.15
CA GLN A 50 2.33 -19.66 -6.50
C GLN A 50 1.57 -19.11 -5.27
N GLY A 51 1.77 -19.67 -4.08
CA GLY A 51 0.99 -19.30 -2.89
C GLY A 51 1.13 -17.83 -2.46
N LEU A 52 2.31 -17.25 -2.64
CA LEU A 52 2.60 -15.84 -2.32
C LEU A 52 2.29 -14.85 -3.46
N GLY A 53 1.99 -15.33 -4.67
CA GLY A 53 1.69 -14.46 -5.80
C GLY A 53 2.75 -13.36 -6.03
N LYS A 54 2.30 -12.12 -6.23
CA LYS A 54 3.20 -10.97 -6.45
C LYS A 54 4.01 -10.58 -5.22
N LEU A 55 3.57 -10.94 -4.01
CA LEU A 55 4.34 -10.68 -2.80
C LEU A 55 5.70 -11.38 -2.85
N ARG A 56 5.77 -12.62 -3.35
CA ARG A 56 7.05 -13.32 -3.60
C ARG A 56 7.94 -12.50 -4.54
N HIS A 57 7.36 -11.96 -5.61
CA HIS A 57 8.09 -11.13 -6.57
C HIS A 57 8.69 -9.87 -5.93
N MET A 58 7.90 -9.20 -5.09
CA MET A 58 8.34 -8.01 -4.34
C MET A 58 9.50 -8.34 -3.40
N VAL A 59 9.39 -9.44 -2.65
CA VAL A 59 10.43 -9.90 -1.73
C VAL A 59 11.71 -10.24 -2.50
N MET A 60 11.61 -11.00 -3.60
CA MET A 60 12.78 -11.36 -4.43
C MET A 60 13.43 -10.14 -5.07
N GLN A 61 12.65 -9.18 -5.57
CA GLN A 61 13.19 -7.93 -6.11
C GLN A 61 13.98 -7.17 -5.03
N TYR A 62 13.42 -7.01 -3.83
CA TYR A 62 14.13 -6.36 -2.73
C TYR A 62 15.44 -7.07 -2.39
N LEU A 63 15.43 -8.40 -2.27
CA LEU A 63 16.62 -9.20 -1.95
C LEU A 63 17.68 -9.13 -3.06
N SER A 64 17.27 -9.06 -4.32
CA SER A 64 18.20 -8.86 -5.46
C SER A 64 18.88 -7.49 -5.43
N ILE A 65 18.22 -6.47 -4.87
CA ILE A 65 18.73 -5.11 -4.75
C ILE A 65 19.59 -4.96 -3.49
N ALA A 66 19.04 -5.27 -2.33
CA ALA A 66 19.64 -4.93 -1.05
C ALA A 66 20.34 -6.10 -0.34
N GLY A 67 20.17 -7.33 -0.85
CA GLY A 67 20.59 -8.56 -0.18
C GLY A 67 19.71 -8.88 1.04
N ILE A 68 20.08 -9.93 1.78
CA ILE A 68 19.42 -10.30 3.03
C ILE A 68 19.86 -9.31 4.11
N PRO A 69 18.95 -8.50 4.69
CA PRO A 69 19.36 -7.52 5.69
C PRO A 69 19.71 -8.19 7.02
N ALA A 70 20.82 -7.76 7.65
CA ALA A 70 21.14 -8.15 9.01
C ALA A 70 20.08 -7.64 10.02
N LYS A 71 19.51 -6.46 9.73
CA LYS A 71 18.39 -5.84 10.43
C LYS A 71 17.51 -5.13 9.41
N LEU A 72 16.21 -5.40 9.43
CA LEU A 72 15.27 -4.68 8.60
C LEU A 72 15.00 -3.30 9.21
N MET A 73 15.48 -2.25 8.53
CA MET A 73 15.21 -0.87 8.92
C MET A 73 13.84 -0.43 8.41
N PRO A 74 13.11 0.45 9.14
CA PRO A 74 11.88 1.03 8.63
C PRO A 74 12.15 1.85 7.35
N PRO A 75 11.15 2.08 6.50
CA PRO A 75 11.33 2.85 5.27
C PRO A 75 11.52 4.35 5.56
N VAL A 76 12.00 5.09 4.56
CA VAL A 76 12.12 6.54 4.63
C VAL A 76 11.10 7.21 3.73
N ASN A 77 10.12 7.90 4.32
CA ASN A 77 9.20 8.80 3.62
C ASN A 77 9.90 10.13 3.41
N PHE A 78 10.27 10.46 2.16
CA PHE A 78 11.00 11.69 1.86
C PHE A 78 10.17 12.61 0.97
N ILE A 79 9.71 13.72 1.53
CA ILE A 79 8.86 14.70 0.84
C ILE A 79 9.72 15.83 0.31
N PHE A 80 9.75 16.00 -1.00
CA PHE A 80 10.44 17.07 -1.70
C PHE A 80 9.46 18.19 -2.03
N CYS A 81 9.75 19.43 -1.65
CA CYS A 81 8.84 20.57 -1.79
C CYS A 81 9.40 21.61 -2.76
N SER A 82 8.57 22.04 -3.72
CA SER A 82 8.91 23.13 -4.64
C SER A 82 7.67 23.76 -5.26
N ASP A 83 7.65 25.06 -5.45
CA ASP A 83 6.62 25.75 -6.20
C ASP A 83 6.90 25.78 -7.70
N HIS A 84 5.83 25.81 -8.48
CA HIS A 84 5.86 25.84 -9.94
C HIS A 84 5.35 27.20 -10.47
N GLY A 85 6.14 27.88 -11.32
CA GLY A 85 5.75 29.13 -11.93
C GLY A 85 4.52 29.02 -12.82
N VAL A 86 4.23 27.83 -13.36
CA VAL A 86 3.01 27.55 -14.14
C VAL A 86 1.72 27.69 -13.31
N SER A 87 1.81 27.76 -11.99
CA SER A 87 0.66 28.07 -11.12
C SER A 87 0.02 29.43 -11.43
N ALA A 88 0.77 30.38 -11.99
CA ALA A 88 0.28 31.65 -12.48
C ALA A 88 -0.81 31.52 -13.56
N GLU A 89 -0.87 30.36 -14.24
CA GLU A 89 -1.90 30.05 -15.22
C GLU A 89 -3.23 29.55 -14.60
N ASN A 90 -3.34 29.52 -13.25
CA ASN A 90 -4.55 29.08 -12.51
C ASN A 90 -5.03 27.68 -12.94
N VAL A 91 -4.14 26.70 -12.90
CA VAL A 91 -4.39 25.29 -13.30
C VAL A 91 -4.64 24.35 -12.11
N SER A 92 -4.58 24.85 -10.87
CA SER A 92 -4.82 24.10 -9.63
C SER A 92 -6.07 24.60 -8.88
N ALA A 93 -6.68 23.76 -8.06
CA ALA A 93 -7.80 24.14 -7.18
C ALA A 93 -7.31 24.86 -5.90
N TYR A 94 -6.02 24.83 -5.60
CA TYR A 94 -5.42 25.49 -4.43
C TYR A 94 -4.51 26.64 -4.85
N PRO A 95 -4.41 27.69 -4.02
CA PRO A 95 -3.52 28.79 -4.29
C PRO A 95 -2.05 28.39 -4.04
N PRO A 96 -1.04 29.07 -4.65
CA PRO A 96 0.37 28.70 -4.58
C PRO A 96 0.93 28.61 -3.14
N GLU A 97 0.51 29.50 -2.24
CA GLU A 97 0.93 29.53 -0.82
C GLU A 97 0.63 28.22 -0.07
N THR A 98 -0.23 27.36 -0.62
CA THR A 98 -0.54 26.04 -0.06
C THR A 98 0.70 25.16 0.05
N THR A 99 1.70 25.31 -0.84
CA THR A 99 2.98 24.59 -0.73
C THR A 99 3.69 24.90 0.59
N LEU A 100 3.81 26.18 0.96
CA LEU A 100 4.40 26.60 2.23
C LEU A 100 3.56 26.12 3.44
N HIS A 101 2.23 26.22 3.35
CA HIS A 101 1.34 25.75 4.42
C HIS A 101 1.49 24.23 4.65
N MET A 102 1.59 23.45 3.57
CA MET A 102 1.80 22.00 3.69
C MET A 102 3.20 21.66 4.21
N ALA A 103 4.27 22.37 3.78
CA ALA A 103 5.60 22.18 4.34
C ALA A 103 5.60 22.47 5.85
N THR A 104 4.90 23.54 6.29
CA THR A 104 4.69 23.83 7.71
C THR A 104 3.90 22.70 8.41
N ASN A 105 2.86 22.18 7.77
CA ASN A 105 2.08 21.07 8.31
C ASN A 105 2.92 19.81 8.49
N TYR A 106 3.82 19.47 7.56
CA TYR A 106 4.70 18.30 7.67
C TYR A 106 5.60 18.34 8.90
N VAL A 107 6.16 19.49 9.24
CA VAL A 107 7.23 19.59 10.27
C VAL A 107 6.75 20.19 11.60
N ILE A 108 5.76 21.08 11.60
CA ILE A 108 5.22 21.71 12.80
C ILE A 108 3.96 21.00 13.29
N SER A 109 2.90 21.03 12.48
CA SER A 109 1.60 20.45 12.87
C SER A 109 1.62 18.93 12.86
N LYS A 110 2.45 18.33 12.00
CA LYS A 110 2.60 16.87 11.79
C LYS A 110 1.26 16.17 11.53
N GLY A 111 0.39 16.83 10.78
CA GLY A 111 -0.98 16.38 10.52
C GLY A 111 -1.32 16.22 9.04
N ALA A 112 -0.32 16.07 8.18
CA ALA A 112 -0.51 15.76 6.76
C ALA A 112 -0.65 14.25 6.51
N ALA A 113 -1.07 13.86 5.31
CA ALA A 113 -1.12 12.46 4.91
C ALA A 113 0.26 11.81 5.03
N ALA A 114 1.33 12.46 4.57
CA ALA A 114 2.70 11.96 4.72
C ALA A 114 3.07 11.59 6.17
N ASN A 115 2.63 12.38 7.15
CA ASN A 115 2.86 12.08 8.56
C ASN A 115 2.08 10.84 9.01
N ALA A 116 0.78 10.76 8.66
CA ALA A 116 -0.07 9.63 9.03
C ALA A 116 0.46 8.30 8.45
N PHE A 117 0.89 8.30 7.19
CA PHE A 117 1.43 7.09 6.56
C PHE A 117 2.86 6.78 6.98
N SER A 118 3.67 7.77 7.33
CA SER A 118 4.96 7.53 7.98
C SER A 118 4.79 6.89 9.37
N ASN A 119 3.80 7.36 10.16
CA ASN A 119 3.44 6.74 11.45
C ASN A 119 2.97 5.28 11.25
N PHE A 120 2.12 5.04 10.25
CA PHE A 120 1.61 3.71 9.93
C PHE A 120 2.72 2.68 9.65
N VAL A 121 3.75 3.06 8.88
CA VAL A 121 4.90 2.19 8.58
C VAL A 121 6.03 2.31 9.60
N GLN A 122 5.84 3.10 10.67
CA GLN A 122 6.89 3.45 11.64
C GLN A 122 8.17 3.96 10.95
N GLY A 123 7.98 4.67 9.83
CA GLY A 123 9.03 5.15 8.95
C GLY A 123 9.74 6.39 9.47
N LYS A 124 10.92 6.66 8.91
CA LYS A 124 11.59 7.95 9.07
C LYS A 124 10.99 8.94 8.08
N MET A 125 10.50 10.07 8.54
CA MET A 125 10.06 11.16 7.67
C MET A 125 11.18 12.18 7.47
N LYS A 126 11.41 12.59 6.21
CA LYS A 126 12.26 13.72 5.82
C LYS A 126 11.48 14.68 4.94
N VAL A 127 11.81 15.97 5.03
CA VAL A 127 11.23 17.03 4.20
C VAL A 127 12.36 17.91 3.67
N ALA A 128 12.31 18.30 2.40
CA ALA A 128 13.29 19.20 1.79
C ALA A 128 12.61 20.36 1.07
N ASP A 129 13.09 21.56 1.30
CA ASP A 129 12.74 22.77 0.55
C ASP A 129 13.72 22.98 -0.59
N LEU A 130 13.32 22.60 -1.80
CA LEU A 130 14.11 22.85 -3.02
C LEU A 130 13.69 24.14 -3.74
N GLY A 131 12.50 24.66 -3.43
CA GLY A 131 12.02 25.83 -4.16
C GLY A 131 10.66 26.36 -3.67
N ILE A 132 10.36 26.33 -2.39
CA ILE A 132 9.14 26.93 -1.85
C ILE A 132 9.23 28.46 -2.02
N ASN A 133 8.20 29.06 -2.60
CA ASN A 133 8.09 30.51 -2.75
C ASN A 133 7.57 31.14 -1.45
N GLY A 134 8.42 31.18 -0.44
CA GLY A 134 8.13 31.68 0.88
C GLY A 134 9.32 31.54 1.82
N ASN A 135 9.23 32.09 3.00
CA ASN A 135 10.28 31.93 4.01
C ASN A 135 10.08 30.64 4.80
N THR A 136 11.05 29.74 4.75
CA THR A 136 11.10 28.48 5.47
C THR A 136 12.19 28.45 6.55
N ASP A 137 12.96 29.52 6.73
CA ASP A 137 14.14 29.57 7.64
C ASP A 137 13.82 29.18 9.08
N ASN A 138 12.57 29.40 9.51
CA ASN A 138 12.11 29.07 10.87
C ASN A 138 11.45 27.72 11.00
N LEU A 139 11.36 26.93 9.91
CA LEU A 139 10.79 25.58 9.96
C LEU A 139 11.86 24.60 10.46
N PRO A 140 11.61 23.88 11.58
CA PRO A 140 12.52 22.84 12.06
C PRO A 140 12.40 21.61 11.17
N ASP A 141 13.40 20.75 11.21
CA ASP A 141 13.38 19.42 10.60
C ASP A 141 13.11 19.41 9.07
N ILE A 142 13.46 20.50 8.38
CA ILE A 142 13.42 20.60 6.91
C ILE A 142 14.83 20.82 6.37
N ASP A 143 15.20 20.13 5.31
CA ASP A 143 16.45 20.37 4.60
C ASP A 143 16.34 21.69 3.80
N HIS A 144 17.06 22.73 4.21
CA HIS A 144 17.07 24.06 3.56
C HIS A 144 18.02 24.06 2.37
N VAL A 145 17.55 23.58 1.23
CA VAL A 145 18.35 23.40 0.00
C VAL A 145 17.73 24.14 -1.19
N LYS A 146 17.05 25.23 -0.90
CA LYS A 146 16.34 26.04 -1.87
C LYS A 146 17.23 26.51 -3.02
N ILE A 147 16.96 26.02 -4.22
CA ILE A 147 17.65 26.40 -5.45
C ILE A 147 17.22 27.81 -5.86
N ARG A 148 15.89 28.01 -5.89
CA ARG A 148 15.25 29.28 -6.21
C ARG A 148 13.81 29.28 -5.66
N PRO A 149 13.21 30.45 -5.35
CA PRO A 149 11.77 30.54 -5.01
C PRO A 149 10.88 30.21 -6.22
N GLY A 150 10.49 28.96 -6.35
CA GLY A 150 9.71 28.39 -7.45
C GLY A 150 10.43 28.33 -8.79
N THR A 151 9.92 27.49 -9.70
CA THR A 151 10.39 27.46 -11.10
C THR A 151 9.89 28.70 -11.87
N ARG A 152 10.42 28.93 -13.08
CA ARG A 152 9.82 29.87 -14.04
C ARG A 152 8.51 29.29 -14.58
N ASN A 153 7.72 30.13 -15.25
CA ASN A 153 6.48 29.70 -15.89
C ASN A 153 6.79 28.94 -17.18
N ALA A 154 6.70 27.62 -17.14
CA ALA A 154 6.99 26.76 -18.30
C ALA A 154 6.05 26.97 -19.51
N ALA A 155 4.93 27.66 -19.35
CA ALA A 155 4.10 28.08 -20.48
C ALA A 155 4.72 29.23 -21.29
N GLN A 156 5.71 29.94 -20.74
CA GLN A 156 6.31 31.15 -21.35
C GLN A 156 7.79 30.97 -21.69
N GLU A 157 8.54 30.25 -20.86
CA GLU A 157 9.97 30.01 -20.98
C GLU A 157 10.34 28.67 -20.31
N PRO A 158 11.58 28.16 -20.43
CA PRO A 158 12.00 26.95 -19.69
C PRO A 158 11.78 27.09 -18.18
N ALA A 159 11.27 26.03 -17.53
CA ALA A 159 10.96 26.00 -16.10
C ALA A 159 12.17 26.35 -15.23
N MET A 160 13.37 25.93 -15.64
CA MET A 160 14.63 26.17 -14.93
C MET A 160 15.80 26.24 -15.91
N THR A 161 16.96 26.67 -15.43
CA THR A 161 18.20 26.49 -16.19
C THR A 161 18.67 25.04 -16.09
N ARG A 162 19.48 24.59 -17.04
CA ARG A 162 20.06 23.24 -17.03
C ARG A 162 20.91 23.01 -15.77
N GLN A 163 21.59 24.05 -15.28
CA GLN A 163 22.35 23.99 -14.04
C GLN A 163 21.43 23.81 -12.80
N GLU A 164 20.31 24.53 -12.72
CA GLU A 164 19.32 24.35 -11.63
C GLU A 164 18.74 22.94 -11.65
N ALA A 165 18.45 22.38 -12.84
CA ALA A 165 17.98 21.03 -13.01
C ALA A 165 19.00 19.98 -12.55
N ALA A 166 20.26 20.11 -12.99
CA ALA A 166 21.36 19.25 -12.55
C ALA A 166 21.60 19.32 -11.03
N THR A 167 21.48 20.51 -10.43
CA THR A 167 21.63 20.71 -8.99
C THR A 167 20.53 19.98 -8.21
N SER A 168 19.26 20.07 -8.65
CA SER A 168 18.15 19.36 -7.99
C SER A 168 18.34 17.84 -8.05
N LEU A 169 18.80 17.33 -9.20
CA LEU A 169 19.06 15.90 -9.40
C LEU A 169 20.23 15.42 -8.52
N LEU A 170 21.34 16.15 -8.46
CA LEU A 170 22.49 15.80 -7.64
C LEU A 170 22.14 15.81 -6.12
N TYR A 171 21.29 16.73 -5.67
CA TYR A 171 20.79 16.70 -4.29
C TYR A 171 20.08 15.37 -4.00
N GLY A 172 19.18 14.93 -4.87
CA GLY A 172 18.49 13.63 -4.70
C GLY A 172 19.45 12.45 -4.67
N ILE A 173 20.45 12.43 -5.54
CA ILE A 173 21.51 11.40 -5.57
C ILE A 173 22.25 11.36 -4.23
N GLN A 174 22.70 12.51 -3.75
CA GLN A 174 23.39 12.61 -2.47
C GLN A 174 22.53 12.08 -1.31
N GLN A 175 21.25 12.44 -1.28
CA GLN A 175 20.35 12.00 -0.21
C GLN A 175 20.15 10.48 -0.19
N ALA A 176 20.08 9.82 -1.34
CA ALA A 176 20.02 8.36 -1.39
C ALA A 176 21.28 7.71 -0.83
N MET A 177 22.48 8.24 -1.18
CA MET A 177 23.74 7.74 -0.67
C MET A 177 23.86 7.92 0.86
N GLU A 178 23.52 9.08 1.38
CA GLU A 178 23.53 9.38 2.83
C GLU A 178 22.55 8.49 3.61
N LEU A 179 21.37 8.22 3.07
CA LEU A 179 20.40 7.33 3.68
C LEU A 179 20.90 5.88 3.70
N LYS A 180 21.57 5.43 2.63
CA LYS A 180 22.21 4.11 2.61
C LYS A 180 23.30 3.97 3.67
N GLU A 181 24.14 4.98 3.84
CA GLU A 181 25.18 5.00 4.89
C GLU A 181 24.57 4.90 6.30
N GLN A 182 23.35 5.44 6.50
CA GLN A 182 22.57 5.28 7.72
C GLN A 182 21.87 3.92 7.85
N GLY A 183 22.00 3.02 6.86
CA GLY A 183 21.43 1.69 6.85
C GLY A 183 20.04 1.55 6.25
N TYR A 184 19.46 2.62 5.72
CA TYR A 184 18.17 2.57 5.05
C TYR A 184 18.29 2.00 3.64
N THR A 185 17.35 1.10 3.27
CA THR A 185 17.36 0.41 1.97
C THR A 185 16.02 0.49 1.23
N ILE A 186 14.99 1.06 1.85
CA ILE A 186 13.66 1.28 1.25
C ILE A 186 13.34 2.77 1.30
N LEU A 187 13.26 3.40 0.14
CA LEU A 187 13.03 4.83 -0.01
C LEU A 187 11.67 5.10 -0.66
N LEU A 188 10.87 5.94 -0.01
CA LEU A 188 9.50 6.27 -0.42
C LEU A 188 9.44 7.76 -0.77
N PRO A 189 9.74 8.16 -2.01
CA PRO A 189 9.63 9.56 -2.41
C PRO A 189 8.18 10.00 -2.42
N GLY A 190 7.95 11.17 -1.84
CA GLY A 190 6.74 11.97 -1.94
C GLY A 190 7.07 13.37 -2.42
N GLU A 191 6.06 14.14 -2.73
CA GLU A 191 6.25 15.50 -3.24
C GLU A 191 5.16 16.44 -2.76
N MET A 192 5.50 17.72 -2.77
CA MET A 192 4.54 18.81 -2.56
C MET A 192 4.92 20.02 -3.40
N GLY A 193 4.02 20.36 -4.33
CA GLY A 193 4.19 21.55 -5.16
C GLY A 193 2.89 21.88 -5.91
N ILE A 194 2.29 23.03 -5.63
CA ILE A 194 1.06 23.41 -6.32
C ILE A 194 1.32 23.56 -7.83
N SER A 195 0.49 22.85 -8.63
CA SER A 195 0.56 22.74 -10.09
C SER A 195 1.60 21.76 -10.65
N ASN A 196 2.29 20.97 -9.81
CA ASN A 196 3.28 19.98 -10.27
C ASN A 196 2.69 18.89 -11.17
N THR A 197 1.41 18.51 -11.02
CA THR A 197 0.74 17.56 -11.94
C THR A 197 0.61 18.12 -13.37
N THR A 198 0.75 19.44 -13.55
CA THR A 198 0.82 20.06 -14.89
C THR A 198 2.19 19.80 -15.52
N SER A 199 3.26 19.98 -14.76
CA SER A 199 4.63 19.61 -15.17
C SER A 199 4.76 18.11 -15.43
N SER A 200 4.24 17.27 -14.54
CA SER A 200 4.24 15.80 -14.72
C SER A 200 3.49 15.36 -15.97
N ALA A 201 2.37 16.03 -16.31
CA ALA A 201 1.64 15.76 -17.56
C ALA A 201 2.48 16.13 -18.79
N ALA A 202 3.21 17.23 -18.75
CA ALA A 202 4.12 17.64 -19.84
C ALA A 202 5.32 16.68 -19.98
N ILE A 203 5.95 16.26 -18.85
CA ILE A 203 7.02 15.27 -18.83
C ILE A 203 6.56 13.96 -19.45
N ALA A 204 5.43 13.43 -18.98
CA ALA A 204 4.89 12.15 -19.47
C ALA A 204 4.51 12.24 -20.95
N ALA A 205 3.92 13.34 -21.41
CA ALA A 205 3.62 13.53 -22.83
C ALA A 205 4.88 13.57 -23.70
N ALA A 206 5.94 14.26 -23.24
CA ALA A 206 7.21 14.38 -23.94
C ALA A 206 7.94 13.02 -24.03
N ILE A 207 8.23 12.38 -22.90
CA ILE A 207 9.05 11.15 -22.85
C ILE A 207 8.29 9.94 -23.42
N CYS A 208 6.98 9.83 -23.14
CA CYS A 208 6.17 8.74 -23.70
C CYS A 208 5.73 8.99 -25.14
N GLN A 209 5.99 10.18 -25.68
CA GLN A 209 5.61 10.58 -27.05
C GLN A 209 4.10 10.38 -27.33
N VAL A 210 3.27 10.83 -26.42
CA VAL A 210 1.80 10.77 -26.53
C VAL A 210 1.21 12.17 -26.46
N SER A 211 -0.03 12.31 -26.96
CA SER A 211 -0.69 13.62 -26.93
C SER A 211 -1.01 14.06 -25.49
N PRO A 212 -0.93 15.36 -25.18
CA PRO A 212 -1.21 15.91 -23.85
C PRO A 212 -2.59 15.57 -23.28
N GLU A 213 -3.58 15.31 -24.15
CA GLU A 213 -4.92 14.87 -23.76
C GLU A 213 -4.89 13.55 -22.98
N LYS A 214 -3.94 12.68 -23.27
CA LYS A 214 -3.80 11.38 -22.62
C LYS A 214 -3.10 11.46 -21.25
N THR A 215 -2.31 12.51 -21.01
CA THR A 215 -1.51 12.65 -19.79
C THR A 215 -2.06 13.69 -18.81
N THR A 216 -2.92 14.60 -19.27
CA THR A 216 -3.46 15.68 -18.43
C THR A 216 -4.69 15.20 -17.66
N GLY A 217 -4.58 15.15 -16.33
CA GLY A 217 -5.64 14.80 -15.40
C GLY A 217 -6.10 15.98 -14.55
N ARG A 218 -6.99 15.70 -13.58
CA ARG A 218 -7.61 16.73 -12.72
C ARG A 218 -6.70 17.21 -11.59
N GLY A 219 -5.63 16.48 -11.28
CA GLY A 219 -4.75 16.82 -10.15
C GLY A 219 -5.54 16.98 -8.85
N THR A 220 -5.61 18.19 -8.36
CA THR A 220 -6.31 18.57 -7.13
C THR A 220 -7.86 18.56 -7.24
N ASN A 221 -8.40 17.75 -8.14
CA ASN A 221 -9.85 17.59 -8.38
C ASN A 221 -10.52 18.86 -8.91
N ILE A 222 -9.88 19.52 -9.88
CA ILE A 222 -10.37 20.75 -10.54
C ILE A 222 -11.65 20.53 -11.36
N SER A 223 -12.41 21.60 -11.57
CA SER A 223 -13.61 21.66 -12.44
C SER A 223 -13.28 21.34 -13.91
N ASP A 224 -14.30 21.00 -14.71
CA ASP A 224 -14.15 20.74 -16.15
C ASP A 224 -13.56 21.94 -16.90
N GLN A 225 -14.00 23.15 -16.55
CA GLN A 225 -13.49 24.38 -17.16
C GLN A 225 -12.00 24.55 -16.88
N ARG A 226 -11.55 24.31 -15.65
CA ARG A 226 -10.14 24.42 -15.28
C ARG A 226 -9.30 23.30 -15.87
N LEU A 227 -9.86 22.10 -16.04
CA LEU A 227 -9.21 20.99 -16.75
C LEU A 227 -8.92 21.33 -18.23
N GLN A 228 -9.88 21.94 -18.95
CA GLN A 228 -9.64 22.41 -20.32
C GLN A 228 -8.53 23.44 -20.39
N LYS A 229 -8.51 24.37 -19.43
CA LYS A 229 -7.44 25.35 -19.30
C LYS A 229 -6.08 24.67 -19.03
N LYS A 230 -6.02 23.74 -18.07
CA LYS A 230 -4.81 22.97 -17.76
C LYS A 230 -4.27 22.24 -18.99
N LEU A 231 -5.14 21.59 -19.75
CA LEU A 231 -4.76 20.94 -21.01
C LEU A 231 -4.15 21.93 -22.03
N ALA A 232 -4.78 23.10 -22.18
CA ALA A 232 -4.25 24.16 -23.09
C ALA A 232 -2.85 24.62 -22.61
N VAL A 233 -2.65 24.77 -21.30
CA VAL A 233 -1.37 25.16 -20.73
C VAL A 233 -0.30 24.08 -20.95
N VAL A 234 -0.61 22.79 -20.75
CA VAL A 234 0.33 21.69 -21.05
C VAL A 234 0.74 21.68 -22.52
N LYS A 235 -0.19 21.88 -23.44
CA LYS A 235 0.11 22.03 -24.88
C LYS A 235 1.04 23.20 -25.15
N GLN A 236 0.78 24.34 -24.51
CA GLN A 236 1.61 25.53 -24.64
C GLN A 236 3.03 25.29 -24.10
N MET A 237 3.18 24.66 -22.92
CA MET A 237 4.48 24.32 -22.34
C MET A 237 5.34 23.51 -23.33
N LEU A 238 4.75 22.50 -23.96
CA LEU A 238 5.44 21.64 -24.92
C LEU A 238 5.76 22.37 -26.23
N ALA A 239 4.85 23.21 -26.72
CA ALA A 239 5.07 24.00 -27.95
C ALA A 239 6.15 25.06 -27.75
N THR A 240 6.16 25.76 -26.60
CA THR A 240 7.13 26.81 -26.27
C THR A 240 8.54 26.25 -26.11
N ASN A 241 8.67 25.15 -25.39
CA ASN A 241 9.99 24.67 -24.96
C ASN A 241 10.56 23.53 -25.80
N GLN A 242 9.73 22.77 -26.51
CA GLN A 242 10.14 21.65 -27.37
C GLN A 242 11.16 20.73 -26.68
N PRO A 243 10.79 20.06 -25.58
CA PRO A 243 11.74 19.19 -24.84
C PRO A 243 12.19 18.00 -25.69
N ASP A 244 13.49 17.66 -25.62
CA ASP A 244 14.04 16.48 -26.26
C ASP A 244 13.71 15.24 -25.43
N ALA A 245 12.85 14.36 -25.94
CA ALA A 245 12.41 13.14 -25.29
C ALA A 245 13.55 12.15 -24.95
N THR A 246 14.72 12.31 -25.56
CA THR A 246 15.90 11.44 -25.37
C THR A 246 16.91 12.00 -24.35
N ASP A 247 16.74 13.28 -23.96
CA ASP A 247 17.55 13.94 -22.92
C ASP A 247 16.66 14.22 -21.68
N GLY A 248 16.72 13.35 -20.66
CA GLY A 248 15.94 13.50 -19.44
C GLY A 248 16.22 14.82 -18.69
N LEU A 249 17.46 15.32 -18.77
CA LEU A 249 17.85 16.58 -18.15
C LEU A 249 17.26 17.78 -18.93
N ASP A 250 17.16 17.70 -20.25
CA ASP A 250 16.51 18.72 -21.07
C ASP A 250 14.98 18.77 -20.78
N VAL A 251 14.34 17.61 -20.70
CA VAL A 251 12.92 17.53 -20.31
C VAL A 251 12.68 18.15 -18.93
N LEU A 252 13.52 17.79 -17.93
CA LEU A 252 13.45 18.37 -16.59
C LEU A 252 13.62 19.89 -16.64
N THR A 253 14.64 20.37 -17.35
CA THR A 253 14.96 21.80 -17.52
C THR A 253 13.76 22.58 -18.08
N LYS A 254 13.13 22.07 -19.12
CA LYS A 254 12.12 22.79 -19.90
C LYS A 254 10.73 22.76 -19.29
N VAL A 255 10.31 21.63 -18.74
CA VAL A 255 8.92 21.43 -18.28
C VAL A 255 8.80 20.81 -16.89
N GLY A 256 9.91 20.63 -16.17
CA GLY A 256 9.95 19.96 -14.86
C GLY A 256 9.71 20.86 -13.64
N GLY A 257 10.18 20.38 -12.49
CA GLY A 257 10.18 21.02 -11.18
C GLY A 257 11.39 20.57 -10.36
N TYR A 258 11.80 21.36 -9.37
CA TYR A 258 12.99 21.03 -8.55
C TYR A 258 12.77 19.74 -7.74
N GLU A 259 11.55 19.56 -7.20
CA GLU A 259 11.19 18.35 -6.46
C GLU A 259 11.19 17.11 -7.38
N LEU A 260 10.73 17.25 -8.63
CA LEU A 260 10.76 16.15 -9.60
C LEU A 260 12.20 15.78 -10.00
N GLY A 261 13.08 16.78 -10.11
CA GLY A 261 14.51 16.58 -10.32
C GLY A 261 15.17 15.86 -9.14
N ALA A 262 14.85 16.25 -7.91
CA ALA A 262 15.37 15.60 -6.71
C ALA A 262 14.86 14.15 -6.57
N ILE A 263 13.60 13.87 -6.90
CA ILE A 263 13.08 12.49 -6.93
C ILE A 263 13.78 11.67 -8.00
N ALA A 264 14.00 12.22 -9.19
CA ALA A 264 14.76 11.54 -10.25
C ALA A 264 16.19 11.23 -9.80
N GLY A 265 16.83 12.18 -9.10
CA GLY A 265 18.13 12.00 -8.48
C GLY A 265 18.13 10.94 -7.39
N LEU A 266 17.12 10.93 -6.50
CA LEU A 266 16.97 9.92 -5.45
C LEU A 266 16.91 8.50 -6.06
N ILE A 267 16.19 8.34 -7.19
CA ILE A 267 16.10 7.07 -7.91
C ILE A 267 17.48 6.63 -8.44
N ILE A 268 18.24 7.53 -9.09
CA ILE A 268 19.58 7.24 -9.60
C ILE A 268 20.53 6.91 -8.45
N GLY A 269 20.54 7.72 -7.39
CA GLY A 269 21.38 7.50 -6.22
C GLY A 269 21.02 6.22 -5.46
N ALA A 270 19.74 5.85 -5.42
CA ALA A 270 19.30 4.59 -4.85
C ALA A 270 19.81 3.38 -5.66
N ALA A 271 19.77 3.48 -6.98
CA ALA A 271 20.33 2.44 -7.85
C ALA A 271 21.83 2.27 -7.63
N HIS A 272 22.58 3.36 -7.59
CA HIS A 272 24.02 3.36 -7.29
C HIS A 272 24.33 2.75 -5.91
N SER A 273 23.44 2.97 -4.93
CA SER A 273 23.64 2.57 -3.54
C SER A 273 22.91 1.26 -3.15
N HIS A 274 22.36 0.52 -4.10
CA HIS A 274 21.61 -0.70 -3.86
C HIS A 274 20.46 -0.51 -2.84
N CYS A 275 19.61 0.49 -3.10
CA CYS A 275 18.36 0.75 -2.37
C CYS A 275 17.16 0.57 -3.29
N LEU A 276 16.06 0.06 -2.74
CA LEU A 276 14.78 -0.01 -3.43
C LEU A 276 14.05 1.34 -3.31
N VAL A 277 13.56 1.88 -4.44
CA VAL A 277 12.62 2.98 -4.46
C VAL A 277 11.22 2.47 -4.79
N ILE A 278 10.25 2.74 -3.92
CA ILE A 278 8.85 2.44 -4.19
C ILE A 278 8.15 3.73 -4.62
N LEU A 279 7.76 3.79 -5.90
CA LEU A 279 7.06 4.96 -6.44
C LEU A 279 5.67 5.09 -5.84
N ASP A 280 5.28 6.33 -5.57
CA ASP A 280 3.95 6.66 -5.08
C ASP A 280 2.96 6.82 -6.25
N GLY A 281 2.64 8.04 -6.65
CA GLY A 281 1.66 8.36 -7.68
C GLY A 281 2.28 8.85 -8.98
N PHE A 282 1.48 9.63 -9.73
CA PHE A 282 1.84 10.11 -11.07
C PHE A 282 3.09 10.99 -11.09
N ASN A 283 3.29 11.88 -10.10
CA ASN A 283 4.43 12.78 -10.08
C ASN A 283 5.75 12.03 -9.87
N THR A 284 5.76 11.03 -8.99
CA THR A 284 6.94 10.16 -8.79
C THR A 284 7.22 9.28 -10.01
N ALA A 285 6.17 8.83 -10.73
CA ALA A 285 6.33 8.10 -11.99
C ALA A 285 6.88 9.02 -13.10
N ALA A 286 6.48 10.30 -13.17
CA ALA A 286 7.04 11.28 -14.09
C ALA A 286 8.53 11.55 -13.80
N ALA A 287 8.90 11.66 -12.52
CA ALA A 287 10.31 11.77 -12.11
C ALA A 287 11.12 10.50 -12.47
N ALA A 288 10.50 9.31 -12.34
CA ALA A 288 11.12 8.05 -12.75
C ALA A 288 11.35 7.95 -14.27
N LEU A 289 10.46 8.53 -15.08
CA LEU A 289 10.71 8.66 -16.52
C LEU A 289 11.96 9.48 -16.81
N ILE A 290 12.17 10.60 -16.10
CA ILE A 290 13.38 11.40 -16.21
C ILE A 290 14.61 10.56 -15.78
N ALA A 291 14.55 9.96 -14.60
CA ALA A 291 15.64 9.16 -14.04
C ALA A 291 16.08 8.04 -15.01
N THR A 292 15.12 7.29 -15.56
CA THR A 292 15.40 6.16 -16.45
C THR A 292 15.78 6.59 -17.87
N THR A 293 15.48 7.82 -18.27
CA THR A 293 16.00 8.42 -19.52
C THR A 293 17.47 8.81 -19.34
N ILE A 294 17.87 9.31 -18.16
CA ILE A 294 19.27 9.67 -17.84
C ILE A 294 20.11 8.42 -17.54
N CYS A 295 19.58 7.50 -16.71
CA CYS A 295 20.23 6.29 -16.23
C CYS A 295 19.28 5.08 -16.40
N PRO A 296 19.31 4.40 -17.57
CA PRO A 296 18.38 3.30 -17.85
C PRO A 296 18.43 2.15 -16.83
N GLN A 297 19.60 1.86 -16.27
CA GLN A 297 19.83 0.80 -15.27
C GLN A 297 19.05 1.07 -13.96
N ALA A 298 18.78 2.33 -13.63
CA ALA A 298 18.01 2.69 -12.43
C ALA A 298 16.58 2.10 -12.43
N ARG A 299 16.09 1.68 -13.61
CA ARG A 299 14.80 1.00 -13.76
C ARG A 299 14.66 -0.26 -12.89
N GLU A 300 15.73 -1.03 -12.71
CA GLU A 300 15.71 -2.29 -11.96
C GLU A 300 15.51 -2.08 -10.45
N TYR A 301 15.79 -0.88 -9.96
CA TYR A 301 15.73 -0.48 -8.56
C TYR A 301 14.39 0.16 -8.16
N ILE A 302 13.40 0.14 -9.06
CA ILE A 302 12.10 0.80 -8.87
C ILE A 302 10.98 -0.24 -8.76
N MET A 303 10.06 -0.03 -7.82
CA MET A 303 8.81 -0.77 -7.69
C MET A 303 7.63 0.20 -7.77
N ALA A 304 6.56 -0.17 -8.47
CA ALA A 304 5.30 0.59 -8.46
C ALA A 304 4.43 0.18 -7.28
N SER A 305 3.74 1.14 -6.68
CA SER A 305 2.79 0.89 -5.59
C SER A 305 1.38 0.62 -6.10
N HIS A 306 0.69 1.63 -6.52
CA HIS A 306 -0.73 1.61 -6.90
C HIS A 306 -0.94 2.21 -8.29
N ILE A 307 -2.13 1.98 -8.84
CA ILE A 307 -2.58 2.76 -9.98
C ILE A 307 -3.35 3.99 -9.46
N GLY A 308 -2.77 5.17 -9.68
CA GLY A 308 -3.39 6.44 -9.30
C GLY A 308 -4.47 6.89 -10.27
N GLY A 309 -5.33 7.81 -9.82
CA GLY A 309 -6.44 8.35 -10.61
C GLY A 309 -6.06 9.37 -11.69
N GLU A 310 -4.78 9.73 -11.84
CA GLU A 310 -4.31 10.65 -12.87
C GLU A 310 -4.16 9.96 -14.22
N ALA A 311 -4.67 10.60 -15.30
CA ALA A 311 -4.72 10.02 -16.64
C ALA A 311 -3.35 9.58 -17.19
N GLY A 312 -2.29 10.32 -16.88
CA GLY A 312 -0.92 10.02 -17.31
C GLY A 312 -0.24 8.90 -16.56
N HIS A 313 -0.75 8.50 -15.38
CA HIS A 313 -0.07 7.52 -14.52
C HIS A 313 0.04 6.13 -15.15
N PRO A 314 -1.03 5.53 -15.70
CA PRO A 314 -0.93 4.24 -16.39
C PRO A 314 0.05 4.27 -17.57
N ILE A 315 0.12 5.40 -18.28
CA ILE A 315 1.01 5.59 -19.43
C ILE A 315 2.48 5.63 -18.97
N ALA A 316 2.76 6.36 -17.90
CA ALA A 316 4.10 6.40 -17.30
C ALA A 316 4.53 5.03 -16.80
N LEU A 317 3.68 4.30 -16.06
CA LEU A 317 3.97 2.95 -15.58
C LEU A 317 4.20 1.96 -16.73
N GLN A 318 3.40 2.04 -17.79
CA GLN A 318 3.59 1.20 -19.00
C GLN A 318 4.94 1.49 -19.67
N LYS A 319 5.33 2.76 -19.82
CA LYS A 319 6.64 3.16 -20.39
C LYS A 319 7.79 2.66 -19.53
N LEU A 320 7.64 2.70 -18.21
CA LEU A 320 8.60 2.17 -17.25
C LEU A 320 8.58 0.63 -17.18
N GLY A 321 7.59 -0.06 -17.76
CA GLY A 321 7.42 -1.51 -17.64
C GLY A 321 7.09 -1.95 -16.21
N LEU A 322 6.42 -1.11 -15.41
CA LEU A 322 6.06 -1.37 -14.03
C LEU A 322 4.60 -1.82 -13.91
N GLN A 323 4.35 -2.76 -13.02
CA GLN A 323 2.99 -3.24 -12.70
C GLN A 323 2.62 -2.86 -11.26
N PRO A 324 1.57 -2.06 -11.07
CA PRO A 324 1.09 -1.72 -9.73
C PRO A 324 0.41 -2.94 -9.08
N ILE A 325 0.44 -2.97 -7.74
CA ILE A 325 -0.13 -4.06 -6.93
C ILE A 325 -1.46 -3.69 -6.27
N MET A 326 -1.83 -2.40 -6.28
CA MET A 326 -3.04 -1.89 -5.65
C MET A 326 -3.89 -1.06 -6.60
N LYS A 327 -5.21 -1.07 -6.35
CA LYS A 327 -6.21 -0.24 -7.05
C LYS A 327 -7.10 0.43 -6.01
N LEU A 328 -6.63 1.53 -5.43
CA LEU A 328 -7.28 2.22 -4.32
C LEU A 328 -7.93 3.56 -4.71
N ASP A 329 -7.82 3.98 -5.97
CA ASP A 329 -8.29 5.28 -6.48
C ASP A 329 -7.69 6.50 -5.73
N ILE A 330 -6.42 6.37 -5.30
CA ILE A 330 -5.68 7.45 -4.63
C ILE A 330 -5.28 8.50 -5.66
N LYS A 331 -5.47 9.79 -5.32
CA LYS A 331 -5.19 10.98 -6.14
C LYS A 331 -4.41 12.03 -5.35
N LEU A 332 -3.64 11.61 -4.39
CA LEU A 332 -2.80 12.44 -3.55
C LEU A 332 -1.39 11.87 -3.57
N GLY A 333 -0.38 12.74 -3.72
CA GLY A 333 1.02 12.39 -3.56
C GLY A 333 1.35 12.09 -2.09
N GLU A 334 2.48 12.50 -1.60
CA GLU A 334 2.87 12.42 -0.19
C GLU A 334 3.26 11.01 0.28
N ALA A 335 3.74 10.14 -0.62
CA ALA A 335 4.23 8.79 -0.31
C ALA A 335 3.18 7.85 0.33
N ILE A 336 1.91 7.97 -0.04
CA ILE A 336 0.81 7.18 0.53
C ILE A 336 0.82 5.75 0.00
N GLY A 337 0.70 5.59 -1.32
CA GLY A 337 0.69 4.26 -1.95
C GLY A 337 2.00 3.52 -1.76
N SER A 338 3.12 4.24 -1.79
CA SER A 338 4.44 3.67 -1.51
C SER A 338 4.55 3.17 -0.06
N SER A 339 3.97 3.87 0.92
CA SER A 339 3.93 3.40 2.33
C SER A 339 3.12 2.12 2.48
N LEU A 340 1.94 2.02 1.84
CA LEU A 340 1.13 0.79 1.84
C LEU A 340 1.89 -0.39 1.23
N THR A 341 2.62 -0.14 0.15
CA THR A 341 3.45 -1.15 -0.52
C THR A 341 4.65 -1.57 0.33
N ALA A 342 5.30 -0.59 0.98
CA ALA A 342 6.41 -0.86 1.89
C ALA A 342 5.97 -1.70 3.10
N ASP A 343 4.81 -1.41 3.70
CA ASP A 343 4.24 -2.21 4.78
C ASP A 343 4.04 -3.67 4.36
N LEU A 344 3.43 -3.88 3.19
CA LEU A 344 3.20 -5.22 2.65
C LEU A 344 4.52 -5.95 2.37
N LEU A 345 5.50 -5.28 1.77
CA LEU A 345 6.83 -5.82 1.50
C LEU A 345 7.56 -6.20 2.79
N ILE A 346 7.57 -5.31 3.79
CA ILE A 346 8.26 -5.51 5.06
C ILE A 346 7.65 -6.68 5.83
N ASN A 347 6.32 -6.75 5.92
CA ASN A 347 5.63 -7.86 6.59
C ASN A 347 5.85 -9.18 5.85
N GLY A 348 5.78 -9.16 4.50
CA GLY A 348 6.06 -10.34 3.68
C GLY A 348 7.52 -10.81 3.77
N LEU A 349 8.46 -9.88 3.76
CA LEU A 349 9.88 -10.19 3.93
C LEU A 349 10.16 -10.77 5.33
N ALA A 350 9.61 -10.17 6.39
CA ALA A 350 9.73 -10.68 7.75
C ALA A 350 9.13 -12.10 7.87
N ALA A 351 7.97 -12.33 7.25
CA ALA A 351 7.35 -13.66 7.21
C ALA A 351 8.27 -14.69 6.53
N CYS A 352 8.76 -14.38 5.32
CA CYS A 352 9.66 -15.27 4.58
C CYS A 352 10.98 -15.53 5.32
N LEU A 353 11.58 -14.49 5.91
CA LEU A 353 12.82 -14.63 6.67
C LEU A 353 12.64 -15.49 7.94
N ASN A 354 11.51 -15.35 8.63
CA ASN A 354 11.22 -16.12 9.84
C ASN A 354 10.95 -17.60 9.54
N VAL A 355 10.37 -17.92 8.38
CA VAL A 355 10.18 -19.30 7.92
C VAL A 355 11.53 -20.00 7.63
N LEU A 356 12.49 -19.26 7.05
CA LEU A 356 13.78 -19.81 6.64
C LEU A 356 14.81 -19.95 7.77
N LYS A 357 14.57 -19.32 8.92
CA LYS A 357 15.59 -19.23 10.00
C LYS A 357 15.10 -19.88 11.28
N SER A 358 15.61 -21.09 11.55
CA SER A 358 15.48 -21.75 12.87
C SER A 358 16.30 -21.08 13.98
N ASP A 359 17.35 -20.28 13.68
CA ASP A 359 18.38 -19.85 14.63
C ASP A 359 18.63 -18.33 14.73
N VAL A 360 17.82 -17.47 14.14
CA VAL A 360 18.06 -16.02 14.24
C VAL A 360 17.22 -15.43 15.36
N GLU A 361 17.89 -14.59 16.19
CA GLU A 361 17.24 -13.70 17.15
C GLU A 361 15.93 -13.18 16.54
N LYS A 362 14.83 -13.67 17.09
CA LYS A 362 13.47 -13.34 16.68
C LYS A 362 13.39 -11.84 16.58
N PHE A 363 13.10 -11.32 15.41
CA PHE A 363 12.69 -9.92 15.33
C PHE A 363 11.65 -9.73 16.42
N ALA A 364 11.93 -8.90 17.40
CA ALA A 364 11.18 -8.82 18.64
C ALA A 364 9.77 -8.32 18.35
N TYR A 365 8.84 -9.23 18.11
CA TYR A 365 7.42 -8.96 18.03
C TYR A 365 6.69 -9.79 19.08
N VAL A 366 5.71 -9.15 19.70
CA VAL A 366 4.92 -9.62 20.82
C VAL A 366 4.28 -10.97 20.50
N ASP A 367 4.46 -11.96 21.40
CA ASP A 367 3.75 -13.24 21.39
C ASP A 367 2.24 -13.01 21.42
N ARG A 368 1.56 -13.20 20.29
CA ARG A 368 0.11 -13.02 20.15
C ARG A 368 -0.59 -14.12 19.35
N VAL A 369 0.04 -15.28 19.21
CA VAL A 369 -0.64 -16.46 18.68
C VAL A 369 -1.30 -17.19 19.85
N GLN A 370 -2.60 -17.38 19.80
CA GLN A 370 -3.33 -18.27 20.69
C GLN A 370 -3.95 -19.36 19.83
N ASP A 371 -3.45 -20.60 20.00
CA ASP A 371 -4.18 -21.77 19.59
C ASP A 371 -5.35 -21.94 20.56
N ILE A 372 -6.56 -21.73 20.07
CA ILE A 372 -7.76 -22.06 20.84
C ILE A 372 -8.23 -23.44 20.39
N MET A 373 -7.79 -24.47 21.09
CA MET A 373 -8.47 -25.76 21.06
C MET A 373 -9.76 -25.62 21.85
N ILE A 374 -10.85 -25.32 21.16
CA ILE A 374 -12.17 -25.46 21.76
C ILE A 374 -12.58 -26.91 21.58
N GLN A 375 -12.50 -27.70 22.67
CA GLN A 375 -13.21 -28.95 22.70
C GLN A 375 -14.69 -28.64 22.56
N PRO A 376 -15.40 -29.20 21.56
CA PRO A 376 -16.83 -28.99 21.44
C PRO A 376 -17.48 -29.56 22.70
N LYS A 377 -17.90 -28.67 23.61
CA LYS A 377 -18.94 -29.05 24.56
C LYS A 377 -20.13 -29.42 23.71
N SER A 378 -20.81 -30.54 24.02
CA SER A 378 -22.00 -31.01 23.34
C SER A 378 -22.90 -29.81 22.97
N VAL A 379 -22.84 -29.43 21.69
CA VAL A 379 -23.54 -28.23 21.20
C VAL A 379 -25.02 -28.55 21.21
N GLN A 380 -25.78 -27.93 22.09
CA GLN A 380 -27.20 -27.85 21.93
C GLN A 380 -27.46 -26.87 20.79
N LEU A 381 -28.16 -27.32 19.76
CA LEU A 381 -28.67 -26.48 18.68
C LEU A 381 -29.41 -25.32 19.32
N THR A 382 -28.85 -24.12 19.20
CA THR A 382 -29.53 -22.91 19.64
C THR A 382 -30.53 -22.46 18.57
N ASP A 383 -31.57 -21.70 18.92
CA ASP A 383 -32.52 -21.11 17.98
C ASP A 383 -31.91 -20.08 17.02
N LYS A 384 -30.58 -19.85 17.09
CA LYS A 384 -29.82 -18.97 16.21
C LYS A 384 -29.51 -19.64 14.89
N THR A 385 -30.55 -19.90 14.10
CA THR A 385 -30.46 -20.33 12.70
C THR A 385 -30.14 -19.13 11.81
N PHE A 386 -29.88 -19.38 10.53
CA PHE A 386 -29.69 -18.30 9.53
C PHE A 386 -30.91 -17.37 9.47
N ASP A 387 -32.09 -17.90 9.70
CA ASP A 387 -33.38 -17.16 9.81
C ASP A 387 -33.38 -16.11 10.94
N PHE A 388 -32.68 -16.38 12.04
CA PHE A 388 -32.51 -15.41 13.13
C PHE A 388 -31.71 -14.20 12.63
N TYR A 389 -30.57 -14.41 11.96
CA TYR A 389 -29.73 -13.31 11.46
C TYR A 389 -30.44 -12.48 10.40
N THR A 390 -31.25 -13.10 9.53
CA THR A 390 -32.06 -12.40 8.52
C THR A 390 -33.02 -11.39 9.14
N LYS A 391 -33.50 -11.67 10.35
CA LYS A 391 -34.47 -10.80 11.07
C LYS A 391 -33.84 -9.80 12.04
N THR A 392 -32.57 -10.01 12.40
CA THR A 392 -31.95 -9.29 13.52
C THR A 392 -30.62 -8.64 13.19
N MET A 393 -30.17 -8.68 11.92
CA MET A 393 -28.94 -8.00 11.49
C MET A 393 -29.04 -6.50 11.80
N PRO A 394 -28.10 -5.92 12.55
CA PRO A 394 -28.18 -4.50 12.89
C PRO A 394 -27.93 -3.64 11.64
N PRO A 395 -28.61 -2.52 11.48
CA PRO A 395 -28.30 -1.55 10.44
C PRO A 395 -27.00 -0.81 10.80
N LEU A 396 -26.30 -0.28 9.80
CA LEU A 396 -25.18 0.63 10.04
C LEU A 396 -25.65 1.93 10.73
N ASP A 397 -24.83 2.45 11.65
CA ASP A 397 -25.06 3.74 12.30
C ASP A 397 -24.77 4.90 11.32
N LYS A 398 -25.85 5.43 10.74
CA LYS A 398 -25.76 6.52 9.75
C LYS A 398 -25.32 7.86 10.37
N GLU A 399 -25.58 8.08 11.66
CA GLU A 399 -25.14 9.30 12.34
C GLU A 399 -23.62 9.30 12.52
N ALA A 400 -23.04 8.18 12.98
CA ALA A 400 -21.59 7.99 13.05
C ALA A 400 -20.93 8.14 11.67
N MET A 401 -21.53 7.55 10.62
CA MET A 401 -21.04 7.71 9.25
C MET A 401 -21.05 9.17 8.78
N ASN A 402 -22.12 9.91 9.06
CA ASN A 402 -22.22 11.31 8.67
C ASN A 402 -21.16 12.18 9.37
N GLN A 403 -20.94 11.96 10.65
CA GLN A 403 -19.90 12.67 11.40
C GLN A 403 -18.49 12.30 10.92
N CYS A 404 -18.24 11.03 10.64
CA CYS A 404 -16.98 10.56 10.02
C CYS A 404 -16.75 11.24 8.65
N GLN A 405 -17.78 11.29 7.78
CA GLN A 405 -17.70 11.96 6.48
C GLN A 405 -17.37 13.46 6.64
N GLN A 406 -18.00 14.15 7.60
CA GLN A 406 -17.68 15.55 7.88
C GLN A 406 -16.22 15.75 8.27
N ARG A 407 -15.66 14.84 9.08
CA ARG A 407 -14.23 14.88 9.41
C ARG A 407 -13.37 14.65 8.17
N LEU A 408 -13.67 13.61 7.36
CA LEU A 408 -12.94 13.29 6.13
C LEU A 408 -12.92 14.47 5.14
N ASP A 409 -14.03 15.17 5.00
CA ASP A 409 -14.17 16.32 4.10
C ASP A 409 -13.34 17.54 4.56
N ASN A 410 -13.11 17.65 5.87
CA ASN A 410 -12.35 18.74 6.49
C ASN A 410 -10.87 18.42 6.73
N LEU A 411 -10.39 17.20 6.51
CA LEU A 411 -8.95 16.89 6.56
C LEU A 411 -8.19 17.72 5.53
N ALA A 412 -6.95 18.14 5.88
CA ALA A 412 -6.10 18.99 5.03
C ALA A 412 -5.62 18.28 3.76
N LYS A 413 -6.57 17.95 2.88
CA LYS A 413 -6.39 17.24 1.61
C LYS A 413 -7.50 17.59 0.62
N PRO A 414 -7.34 17.37 -0.69
CA PRO A 414 -8.46 17.40 -1.62
C PRO A 414 -9.54 16.37 -1.23
N ILE A 415 -10.82 16.72 -1.35
CA ILE A 415 -11.90 15.78 -1.04
C ILE A 415 -11.88 14.55 -1.97
N TYR A 416 -12.21 13.39 -1.42
CA TYR A 416 -12.24 12.08 -2.10
C TYR A 416 -10.87 11.66 -2.71
N CYS A 417 -9.77 12.29 -2.32
CA CYS A 417 -8.47 11.99 -2.91
C CYS A 417 -7.82 10.71 -2.38
N LEU A 418 -8.29 10.16 -1.27
CA LEU A 418 -7.81 8.91 -0.69
C LEU A 418 -8.69 7.70 -1.04
N GLY A 419 -9.70 7.90 -1.90
CA GLY A 419 -10.43 6.86 -2.61
C GLY A 419 -11.06 5.81 -1.70
N ASN A 420 -10.69 4.55 -1.88
CA ASN A 420 -11.28 3.43 -1.14
C ASN A 420 -10.94 3.46 0.36
N MET A 421 -9.85 4.10 0.77
CA MET A 421 -9.48 4.20 2.18
C MET A 421 -10.49 5.05 2.97
N GLU A 422 -11.03 6.11 2.35
CA GLU A 422 -12.11 6.91 2.95
C GLU A 422 -13.40 6.09 3.11
N LYS A 423 -13.73 5.24 2.12
CA LYS A 423 -14.89 4.34 2.19
C LYS A 423 -14.74 3.28 3.29
N ILE A 424 -13.54 2.74 3.48
CA ILE A 424 -13.24 1.74 4.51
C ILE A 424 -13.51 2.30 5.90
N VAL A 425 -12.99 3.48 6.24
CA VAL A 425 -13.23 4.07 7.58
C VAL A 425 -14.69 4.51 7.75
N LEU A 426 -15.34 4.97 6.71
CA LEU A 426 -16.74 5.33 6.72
C LEU A 426 -17.64 4.11 7.02
N GLN A 427 -17.37 2.98 6.33
CA GLN A 427 -18.04 1.70 6.58
C GLN A 427 -17.79 1.22 8.01
N LEU A 428 -16.54 1.22 8.48
CA LEU A 428 -16.17 0.82 9.83
C LEU A 428 -16.88 1.68 10.89
N SER A 429 -16.91 3.00 10.68
CA SER A 429 -17.62 3.94 11.55
C SER A 429 -19.10 3.56 11.70
N GLY A 430 -19.78 3.22 10.59
CA GLY A 430 -21.17 2.77 10.61
C GLY A 430 -21.37 1.43 11.29
N ILE A 431 -20.42 0.49 11.15
CA ILE A 431 -20.49 -0.85 11.77
C ILE A 431 -20.40 -0.76 13.29
N ILE A 432 -19.45 0.02 13.81
CA ILE A 432 -19.18 0.07 15.26
C ILE A 432 -19.91 1.21 15.98
N GLY A 433 -20.58 2.11 15.25
CA GLY A 433 -21.30 3.26 15.82
C GLY A 433 -20.37 4.33 16.41
N ASP A 434 -19.14 4.46 15.89
CA ASP A 434 -18.16 5.47 16.32
C ASP A 434 -17.73 6.33 15.13
N ALA A 435 -17.89 7.65 15.25
CA ALA A 435 -17.52 8.60 14.21
C ALA A 435 -16.01 8.73 13.98
N LEU A 436 -15.20 8.37 14.98
CA LEU A 436 -13.74 8.46 14.94
C LEU A 436 -13.09 7.18 15.51
N PRO A 437 -13.25 6.04 14.82
CA PRO A 437 -12.63 4.79 15.24
C PRO A 437 -11.13 4.95 15.48
N HIS A 438 -10.63 4.47 16.64
CA HIS A 438 -9.23 4.66 17.00
C HIS A 438 -8.30 3.67 16.28
N VAL A 439 -7.02 4.05 16.10
CA VAL A 439 -6.00 3.19 15.45
C VAL A 439 -5.81 1.85 16.17
N ASP A 440 -5.90 1.86 17.50
CA ASP A 440 -5.69 0.67 18.36
C ASP A 440 -6.92 -0.23 18.47
N ILE A 441 -7.95 -0.02 17.64
CA ILE A 441 -9.14 -0.86 17.63
C ILE A 441 -8.74 -2.35 17.54
N PRO A 442 -9.31 -3.24 18.39
CA PRO A 442 -8.93 -4.64 18.39
C PRO A 442 -9.22 -5.34 17.07
N LYS A 443 -8.27 -6.14 16.60
CA LYS A 443 -8.31 -6.86 15.32
C LYS A 443 -7.71 -8.25 15.43
N THR A 444 -8.28 -9.20 14.71
CA THR A 444 -7.83 -10.60 14.71
C THR A 444 -8.04 -11.26 13.36
N MET A 445 -7.28 -12.31 13.09
CA MET A 445 -7.48 -13.22 11.98
C MET A 445 -7.94 -14.58 12.51
N LEU A 446 -8.99 -15.17 11.93
CA LEU A 446 -9.44 -16.53 12.17
C LEU A 446 -9.24 -17.37 10.90
N LEU A 447 -8.46 -18.43 11.01
CA LEU A 447 -8.41 -19.51 10.04
C LEU A 447 -9.23 -20.69 10.54
N MET A 448 -10.04 -21.29 9.66
CA MET A 448 -10.80 -22.48 10.01
C MET A 448 -10.40 -23.64 9.11
N GLY A 449 -10.10 -24.78 9.73
CA GLY A 449 -9.68 -26.01 9.07
C GLY A 449 -10.24 -27.27 9.71
N LEU A 450 -9.97 -28.42 9.11
CA LEU A 450 -10.40 -29.74 9.63
C LEU A 450 -9.38 -30.28 10.64
N ASP A 451 -9.82 -31.17 11.57
CA ASP A 451 -9.07 -31.75 12.73
C ASP A 451 -7.68 -32.36 12.44
N LYS A 452 -7.25 -32.43 11.20
CA LYS A 452 -5.93 -32.97 10.82
C LYS A 452 -4.82 -31.93 10.78
N ILE A 453 -5.15 -30.68 11.11
CA ILE A 453 -4.14 -29.60 11.19
C ILE A 453 -3.40 -29.79 12.50
N SER A 454 -2.06 -29.83 12.47
CA SER A 454 -1.24 -29.97 13.66
C SER A 454 -1.54 -28.87 14.68
N THR A 455 -1.68 -29.23 15.95
CA THR A 455 -1.93 -28.32 17.06
C THR A 455 -0.64 -27.81 17.71
N GLU A 456 0.51 -28.30 17.25
CA GLU A 456 1.82 -27.86 17.74
C GLU A 456 2.20 -26.55 17.07
N SER A 457 2.87 -25.65 17.80
CA SER A 457 3.35 -24.41 17.22
C SER A 457 4.24 -24.71 16.02
N PRO A 458 3.99 -24.13 14.83
CA PRO A 458 4.83 -24.33 13.66
C PRO A 458 6.32 -24.09 13.90
N LEU A 459 6.64 -23.17 14.82
CA LEU A 459 8.02 -22.89 15.21
C LEU A 459 8.65 -24.01 16.08
N GLU A 460 7.87 -24.68 16.93
CA GLU A 460 8.33 -25.83 17.72
C GLU A 460 8.58 -27.03 16.80
N ILE A 461 7.69 -27.29 15.86
CA ILE A 461 7.83 -28.38 14.89
C ILE A 461 9.04 -28.10 13.95
N LEU A 462 9.27 -26.87 13.50
CA LEU A 462 10.46 -26.52 12.73
C LEU A 462 11.74 -26.77 13.52
N GLN A 463 11.74 -26.54 14.84
CA GLN A 463 12.87 -26.85 15.70
C GLN A 463 13.10 -28.37 15.86
N GLU A 464 12.03 -29.17 15.88
CA GLU A 464 12.11 -30.64 15.95
C GLU A 464 12.43 -31.32 14.62
N SER A 465 12.16 -30.63 13.47
CA SER A 465 12.42 -31.14 12.12
C SER A 465 13.90 -31.16 11.73
N PHE A 466 14.77 -30.55 12.55
CA PHE A 466 16.21 -30.61 12.35
C PHE A 466 16.82 -31.62 13.34
N ASN A 467 17.62 -32.58 12.82
CA ASN A 467 18.33 -33.49 13.66
C ASN A 467 19.42 -32.75 14.49
N ALA A 468 20.01 -33.44 15.45
CA ALA A 468 21.08 -32.90 16.32
C ALA A 468 22.33 -32.40 15.53
N ALA A 469 22.43 -32.68 14.25
CA ALA A 469 23.48 -32.22 13.33
C ALA A 469 23.06 -31.01 12.52
N GLY A 470 21.82 -30.52 12.66
CA GLY A 470 21.29 -29.40 11.86
C GLY A 470 20.85 -29.77 10.43
N GLU A 471 20.66 -31.07 10.15
CA GLU A 471 20.17 -31.56 8.86
C GLU A 471 18.66 -31.80 8.92
N TYR A 472 17.95 -31.46 7.83
CA TYR A 472 16.52 -31.65 7.70
C TYR A 472 16.15 -33.15 7.67
N ASP A 473 15.20 -33.56 8.51
CA ASP A 473 14.72 -34.96 8.54
C ASP A 473 13.60 -35.18 7.50
N GLU A 474 13.96 -35.80 6.38
CA GLU A 474 13.02 -36.12 5.30
C GLU A 474 11.85 -37.04 5.73
N SER A 475 11.94 -37.74 6.86
CA SER A 475 10.86 -38.58 7.36
C SER A 475 9.67 -37.79 7.92
N MET A 476 9.88 -36.51 8.22
CA MET A 476 8.86 -35.57 8.68
C MET A 476 8.04 -34.91 7.55
N GLN A 477 8.20 -35.32 6.29
CA GLN A 477 7.45 -34.83 5.12
C GLN A 477 5.92 -35.00 5.20
N ALA A 478 5.39 -35.60 6.24
CA ALA A 478 3.96 -35.88 6.38
C ALA A 478 3.16 -34.72 7.03
N TYR A 479 3.80 -33.68 7.49
CA TYR A 479 3.13 -32.55 8.17
C TYR A 479 3.26 -31.28 7.35
N ASN A 480 2.12 -30.80 6.85
CA ASN A 480 2.03 -29.49 6.18
C ASN A 480 2.12 -28.36 7.21
N LEU A 481 3.31 -28.17 7.73
CA LEU A 481 3.71 -27.05 8.57
C LEU A 481 3.49 -25.70 7.92
N ASP A 482 3.49 -25.69 6.61
CA ASP A 482 3.86 -24.56 5.78
C ASP A 482 2.72 -23.58 5.55
N GLU A 483 1.44 -24.04 5.58
CA GLU A 483 0.29 -23.21 5.24
C GLU A 483 -0.09 -22.21 6.34
N ILE A 484 0.00 -22.63 7.60
CA ILE A 484 -0.29 -21.75 8.75
C ILE A 484 0.93 -20.91 9.13
N THR A 485 2.14 -21.44 8.94
CA THR A 485 3.39 -20.79 9.33
C THR A 485 3.58 -19.42 8.67
N LEU A 486 3.26 -19.27 7.38
CA LEU A 486 3.32 -17.98 6.70
C LEU A 486 2.31 -16.99 7.28
N ALA A 487 1.08 -17.43 7.51
CA ALA A 487 0.05 -16.59 8.11
C ALA A 487 0.44 -16.16 9.54
N GLU A 488 1.01 -17.09 10.33
CA GLU A 488 1.49 -16.81 11.69
C GLU A 488 2.62 -15.78 11.67
N THR A 489 3.64 -16.00 10.86
CA THR A 489 4.79 -15.09 10.78
C THR A 489 4.40 -13.73 10.23
N PHE A 490 3.51 -13.67 9.24
CA PHE A 490 2.96 -12.41 8.73
C PHE A 490 2.09 -11.69 9.77
N ALA A 491 1.19 -12.40 10.45
CA ALA A 491 0.34 -11.85 11.52
C ALA A 491 1.18 -11.26 12.65
N ARG A 492 2.24 -11.95 13.04
CA ARG A 492 3.24 -11.51 14.03
C ARG A 492 3.92 -10.22 13.59
N ALA A 493 4.43 -10.16 12.36
CA ALA A 493 5.04 -8.97 11.78
C ALA A 493 4.05 -7.80 11.71
N ALA A 494 2.80 -8.08 11.32
CA ALA A 494 1.71 -7.13 11.21
C ALA A 494 1.10 -6.69 12.58
N GLY A 495 1.54 -7.26 13.69
CA GLY A 495 0.98 -6.99 15.01
C GLY A 495 -0.50 -7.40 15.16
N THR A 496 -0.94 -8.42 14.41
CA THR A 496 -2.30 -8.94 14.38
C THR A 496 -2.37 -10.29 15.09
N LYS A 497 -3.41 -10.52 15.88
CA LYS A 497 -3.67 -11.82 16.51
C LYS A 497 -4.13 -12.82 15.46
N LEU A 498 -3.60 -14.04 15.48
CA LEU A 498 -4.07 -15.15 14.66
C LEU A 498 -4.69 -16.22 15.55
N GLN A 499 -5.83 -16.77 15.13
CA GLN A 499 -6.49 -17.90 15.76
C GLN A 499 -6.78 -18.97 14.68
N VAL A 500 -6.71 -20.25 15.09
CA VAL A 500 -7.04 -21.38 14.24
C VAL A 500 -8.16 -22.18 14.88
N GLY A 501 -9.26 -22.35 14.15
CA GLY A 501 -10.41 -23.13 14.59
C GLY A 501 -10.41 -24.52 13.91
N HIS A 502 -10.49 -25.59 14.70
CA HIS A 502 -10.47 -26.97 14.20
C HIS A 502 -11.89 -27.57 14.16
N ILE A 503 -12.33 -27.95 12.96
CA ILE A 503 -13.67 -28.53 12.71
C ILE A 503 -13.55 -30.04 12.70
N SER A 504 -14.29 -30.77 13.55
CA SER A 504 -14.27 -32.21 13.57
C SER A 504 -14.89 -32.83 12.32
N LEU A 505 -14.22 -33.81 11.74
CA LEU A 505 -14.72 -34.61 10.62
C LEU A 505 -15.99 -35.39 10.95
N ASN A 506 -16.31 -35.56 12.24
CA ASN A 506 -17.52 -36.21 12.73
C ASN A 506 -18.72 -35.26 12.87
N HIS A 507 -18.50 -33.95 12.70
CA HIS A 507 -19.59 -32.97 12.75
C HIS A 507 -20.59 -33.20 11.60
N SER A 508 -21.85 -32.85 11.88
CA SER A 508 -22.83 -32.54 10.82
C SER A 508 -22.58 -31.13 10.27
N GLN A 509 -23.23 -30.78 9.17
CA GLN A 509 -23.17 -29.41 8.64
C GLN A 509 -23.68 -28.39 9.68
N MET A 510 -24.71 -28.75 10.44
CA MET A 510 -25.27 -27.87 11.48
C MET A 510 -24.30 -27.71 12.67
N ASP A 511 -23.62 -28.78 13.09
CA ASP A 511 -22.61 -28.69 14.15
C ASP A 511 -21.41 -27.80 13.68
N ALA A 512 -21.00 -27.92 12.42
CA ALA A 512 -19.96 -27.11 11.84
C ALA A 512 -20.38 -25.62 11.76
N PHE A 513 -21.62 -25.35 11.35
CA PHE A 513 -22.19 -23.98 11.35
C PHE A 513 -22.21 -23.40 12.77
N GLU A 514 -22.68 -24.17 13.75
CA GLU A 514 -22.76 -23.72 15.16
C GLU A 514 -21.36 -23.49 15.75
N PHE A 515 -20.40 -24.35 15.42
CA PHE A 515 -18.99 -24.14 15.76
C PHE A 515 -18.48 -22.78 15.23
N GLY A 516 -18.65 -22.54 13.93
CA GLY A 516 -18.25 -21.27 13.30
C GLY A 516 -18.96 -20.06 13.92
N ARG A 517 -20.26 -20.20 14.20
CA ARG A 517 -21.07 -19.16 14.86
C ARG A 517 -20.52 -18.78 16.22
N GLN A 518 -20.18 -19.77 17.05
CA GLN A 518 -19.59 -19.54 18.38
C GLN A 518 -18.24 -18.83 18.28
N GLN A 519 -17.39 -19.24 17.33
CA GLN A 519 -16.11 -18.59 17.08
C GLN A 519 -16.32 -17.12 16.64
N GLY A 520 -17.23 -16.86 15.70
CA GLY A 520 -17.54 -15.51 15.24
C GLY A 520 -18.10 -14.61 16.34
N GLU A 521 -19.00 -15.13 17.19
CA GLU A 521 -19.51 -14.37 18.36
C GLU A 521 -18.41 -14.05 19.36
N GLU A 522 -17.58 -15.04 19.73
CA GLU A 522 -16.51 -14.86 20.72
C GLU A 522 -15.50 -13.81 20.24
N LEU A 523 -15.10 -13.89 19.00
CA LEU A 523 -14.18 -12.91 18.41
C LEU A 523 -14.77 -11.52 18.36
N ALA A 524 -16.01 -11.38 17.90
CA ALA A 524 -16.68 -10.10 17.75
C ALA A 524 -16.92 -9.38 19.10
N LEU A 525 -17.06 -10.11 20.22
CA LEU A 525 -17.13 -9.51 21.55
C LEU A 525 -15.86 -8.72 21.92
N HIS A 526 -14.73 -9.04 21.31
CA HIS A 526 -13.44 -8.46 21.66
C HIS A 526 -12.72 -7.77 20.50
N HIS A 527 -13.20 -7.93 19.26
CA HIS A 527 -12.53 -7.45 18.06
C HIS A 527 -13.52 -6.84 17.08
N ALA A 528 -13.34 -5.54 16.79
CA ALA A 528 -14.17 -4.84 15.81
C ALA A 528 -13.79 -5.15 14.35
N ILE A 529 -12.61 -5.74 14.12
CA ILE A 529 -12.12 -6.14 12.80
C ILE A 529 -11.72 -7.60 12.86
N VAL A 530 -12.37 -8.43 12.05
CA VAL A 530 -12.16 -9.89 12.01
C VAL A 530 -11.81 -10.30 10.57
N GLY A 531 -10.60 -10.79 10.35
CA GLY A 531 -10.24 -11.50 9.13
C GLY A 531 -10.75 -12.93 9.19
N LEU A 532 -11.36 -13.43 8.12
CA LEU A 532 -11.82 -14.81 8.02
C LEU A 532 -11.20 -15.51 6.82
N GLY A 533 -10.68 -16.72 7.03
CA GLY A 533 -10.11 -17.56 5.98
C GLY A 533 -10.31 -19.05 6.25
N LEU A 534 -10.09 -19.84 5.22
CA LEU A 534 -10.12 -21.31 5.27
C LEU A 534 -8.71 -21.85 5.09
N VAL A 535 -8.41 -22.96 5.77
CA VAL A 535 -7.14 -23.68 5.64
C VAL A 535 -7.38 -25.19 5.54
N ASP A 536 -6.67 -25.83 4.65
CA ASP A 536 -6.64 -27.31 4.52
C ASP A 536 -5.24 -27.74 4.10
N SER A 537 -4.84 -28.93 4.55
CA SER A 537 -3.58 -29.58 4.18
C SER A 537 -3.36 -29.73 2.66
N ARG A 538 -4.40 -29.53 1.88
CA ARG A 538 -4.36 -29.46 0.42
C ARG A 538 -5.12 -28.20 -0.01
N GLN A 539 -4.43 -27.11 -0.18
CA GLN A 539 -5.00 -25.83 -0.61
C GLN A 539 -5.84 -25.96 -1.90
N GLU A 540 -5.58 -26.97 -2.72
CA GLU A 540 -6.40 -27.33 -3.88
C GLU A 540 -7.87 -27.55 -3.52
N LYS A 541 -8.18 -28.10 -2.33
CA LYS A 541 -9.56 -28.28 -1.88
C LYS A 541 -10.27 -26.97 -1.60
N ILE A 542 -9.56 -26.01 -1.03
CA ILE A 542 -10.10 -24.67 -0.79
C ILE A 542 -10.34 -23.96 -2.13
N GLN A 543 -9.39 -24.02 -3.05
CA GLN A 543 -9.56 -23.48 -4.40
C GLN A 543 -10.74 -24.12 -5.15
N ALA A 544 -10.93 -25.44 -4.99
CA ALA A 544 -12.05 -26.15 -5.58
C ALA A 544 -13.42 -25.64 -5.09
N ILE A 545 -13.53 -25.19 -3.84
CA ILE A 545 -14.76 -24.56 -3.31
C ILE A 545 -15.12 -23.33 -4.17
N ALA A 546 -14.18 -22.44 -4.41
CA ALA A 546 -14.44 -21.26 -5.23
C ALA A 546 -14.84 -21.64 -6.68
N GLN A 547 -14.11 -22.58 -7.29
CA GLN A 547 -14.36 -23.03 -8.65
C GLN A 547 -15.72 -23.72 -8.79
N GLU A 548 -16.16 -24.46 -7.76
CA GLU A 548 -17.45 -25.13 -7.76
C GLU A 548 -18.60 -24.13 -7.55
N LEU A 549 -18.45 -23.17 -6.66
CA LEU A 549 -19.53 -22.26 -6.28
C LEU A 549 -19.73 -21.09 -7.25
N ILE A 550 -18.67 -20.63 -7.93
CA ILE A 550 -18.66 -19.39 -8.75
C ILE A 550 -18.23 -19.71 -10.19
N THR A 551 -18.93 -19.13 -11.15
CA THR A 551 -18.54 -19.21 -12.58
C THR A 551 -17.31 -18.33 -12.86
N PRO A 552 -16.58 -18.55 -13.99
CA PRO A 552 -15.49 -17.67 -14.42
C PRO A 552 -15.91 -16.20 -14.58
N ASN A 553 -17.19 -15.93 -14.87
CA ASN A 553 -17.77 -14.59 -14.94
C ASN A 553 -18.22 -14.06 -13.58
N ASN A 554 -17.80 -14.71 -12.49
CA ASN A 554 -18.07 -14.28 -11.12
C ASN A 554 -19.56 -14.29 -10.72
N GLN A 555 -20.35 -15.19 -11.27
CA GLN A 555 -21.76 -15.42 -10.95
C GLN A 555 -21.91 -16.70 -10.10
N LEU A 556 -22.95 -16.75 -9.25
CA LEU A 556 -23.30 -17.96 -8.49
C LEU A 556 -23.70 -19.08 -9.46
N ARG A 557 -23.19 -20.32 -9.25
CA ARG A 557 -23.52 -21.48 -10.11
C ARG A 557 -24.85 -22.11 -9.78
N TYR A 558 -25.21 -22.10 -8.49
CA TYR A 558 -26.34 -22.85 -7.96
C TYR A 558 -27.30 -21.91 -7.23
N ASP A 559 -28.52 -22.39 -7.05
CA ASP A 559 -29.45 -21.73 -6.16
C ASP A 559 -28.97 -21.84 -4.71
N VAL A 560 -29.36 -20.86 -3.90
CA VAL A 560 -28.93 -20.73 -2.51
C VAL A 560 -29.32 -21.95 -1.66
N ALA A 561 -30.46 -22.59 -1.97
CA ALA A 561 -30.93 -23.77 -1.25
C ALA A 561 -30.08 -25.04 -1.52
N ASP A 562 -29.38 -25.08 -2.63
CA ASP A 562 -28.76 -26.33 -3.12
C ASP A 562 -27.22 -26.27 -3.18
N PHE A 563 -26.58 -25.11 -3.02
CA PHE A 563 -25.15 -24.96 -3.28
C PHE A 563 -24.26 -25.89 -2.44
N LEU A 564 -24.63 -26.18 -1.19
CA LEU A 564 -23.88 -27.12 -0.34
C LEU A 564 -23.93 -28.55 -0.87
N ASN A 565 -25.01 -28.95 -1.58
CA ASN A 565 -25.16 -30.29 -2.11
C ASN A 565 -24.17 -30.64 -3.23
N HIS A 566 -23.55 -29.63 -3.84
CA HIS A 566 -22.53 -29.78 -4.90
C HIS A 566 -21.11 -29.92 -4.37
N LEU A 567 -20.90 -29.72 -3.06
CA LEU A 567 -19.63 -29.85 -2.38
C LEU A 567 -19.45 -31.25 -1.75
N ASP A 568 -18.22 -31.71 -1.64
CA ASP A 568 -17.95 -32.93 -0.88
C ASP A 568 -18.17 -32.69 0.65
N LYS A 569 -18.23 -33.80 1.43
CA LYS A 569 -18.52 -33.71 2.87
C LYS A 569 -17.56 -32.78 3.63
N GLN A 570 -16.27 -32.78 3.31
CA GLN A 570 -15.26 -31.97 3.96
C GLN A 570 -15.43 -30.48 3.61
N GLN A 571 -15.66 -30.21 2.33
CA GLN A 571 -15.97 -28.85 1.85
C GLN A 571 -17.28 -28.33 2.46
N GLN A 572 -18.31 -29.17 2.60
CA GLN A 572 -19.56 -28.79 3.27
C GLN A 572 -19.33 -28.36 4.73
N LEU A 573 -18.47 -29.06 5.47
CA LEU A 573 -18.13 -28.70 6.85
C LEU A 573 -17.40 -27.36 6.92
N LEU A 574 -16.38 -27.15 6.08
CA LEU A 574 -15.63 -25.91 6.00
C LEU A 574 -16.54 -24.71 5.67
N VAL A 575 -17.37 -24.85 4.64
CA VAL A 575 -18.30 -23.81 4.20
C VAL A 575 -19.38 -23.54 5.25
N SER A 576 -19.90 -24.56 5.92
CA SER A 576 -20.89 -24.37 6.98
C SER A 576 -20.30 -23.62 8.18
N ALA A 577 -19.09 -23.95 8.61
CA ALA A 577 -18.41 -23.24 9.68
C ALA A 577 -18.12 -21.78 9.28
N MET A 578 -17.64 -21.55 8.04
CA MET A 578 -17.42 -20.20 7.53
C MET A 578 -18.70 -19.37 7.52
N LEU A 579 -19.82 -19.92 7.09
CA LEU A 579 -21.13 -19.25 7.12
C LEU A 579 -21.50 -18.84 8.56
N GLY A 580 -21.31 -19.74 9.52
CA GLY A 580 -21.59 -19.46 10.94
C GLY A 580 -20.75 -18.31 11.47
N ALA A 581 -19.42 -18.35 11.24
CA ALA A 581 -18.49 -17.31 11.70
C ALA A 581 -18.79 -15.94 11.05
N LEU A 582 -19.05 -15.94 9.75
CA LEU A 582 -19.32 -14.75 8.96
C LEU A 582 -20.56 -14.01 9.45
N VAL A 583 -21.69 -14.70 9.61
CA VAL A 583 -22.95 -14.07 10.04
C VAL A 583 -22.89 -13.63 11.49
N ALA A 584 -22.23 -14.39 12.36
CA ALA A 584 -22.12 -14.06 13.77
C ALA A 584 -21.20 -12.87 14.03
N ALA A 585 -20.04 -12.79 13.34
CA ALA A 585 -19.14 -11.66 13.46
C ALA A 585 -19.80 -10.36 12.97
N ALA A 586 -20.45 -10.38 11.83
CA ALA A 586 -21.18 -9.24 11.30
C ALA A 586 -22.34 -8.80 12.20
N HIS A 587 -23.16 -9.76 12.69
CA HIS A 587 -24.27 -9.47 13.60
C HIS A 587 -23.84 -8.81 14.92
N ASN A 588 -22.62 -9.09 15.38
CA ASN A 588 -22.04 -8.46 16.57
C ASN A 588 -21.16 -7.24 16.22
N SER A 589 -21.47 -6.58 15.11
CA SER A 589 -20.87 -5.29 14.70
C SER A 589 -19.36 -5.34 14.48
N SER A 590 -18.84 -6.44 13.88
CA SER A 590 -17.47 -6.50 13.39
C SER A 590 -17.41 -6.30 11.88
N MET A 591 -16.41 -5.54 11.40
CA MET A 591 -16.02 -5.55 10.00
C MET A 591 -15.34 -6.87 9.68
N VAL A 592 -15.87 -7.62 8.70
CA VAL A 592 -15.34 -8.92 8.30
C VAL A 592 -14.51 -8.78 7.03
N ILE A 593 -13.22 -9.11 7.12
CA ILE A 593 -12.29 -9.07 5.99
C ILE A 593 -12.16 -10.46 5.41
N LEU A 594 -12.49 -10.58 4.11
CA LEU A 594 -12.50 -11.85 3.40
C LEU A 594 -11.13 -12.18 2.84
N ASP A 595 -10.64 -13.38 3.13
CA ASP A 595 -9.30 -13.81 2.73
C ASP A 595 -9.24 -14.18 1.24
N ASP A 596 -9.58 -15.40 0.91
CA ASP A 596 -9.38 -16.02 -0.40
C ASP A 596 -10.65 -16.03 -1.28
N ALA A 597 -10.51 -16.61 -2.47
CA ALA A 597 -11.62 -16.74 -3.40
C ALA A 597 -12.74 -17.66 -2.86
N ALA A 598 -12.40 -18.67 -2.06
CA ALA A 598 -13.39 -19.57 -1.46
C ALA A 598 -14.21 -18.84 -0.41
N THR A 599 -13.56 -18.08 0.50
CA THR A 599 -14.21 -17.25 1.50
C THR A 599 -15.15 -16.23 0.84
N GLN A 600 -14.70 -15.60 -0.24
CA GLN A 600 -15.51 -14.63 -0.99
C GLN A 600 -16.70 -15.32 -1.71
N ALA A 601 -16.51 -16.54 -2.25
CA ALA A 601 -17.59 -17.30 -2.85
C ALA A 601 -18.69 -17.64 -1.82
N VAL A 602 -18.28 -18.11 -0.63
CA VAL A 602 -19.20 -18.37 0.49
C VAL A 602 -19.94 -17.11 0.92
N ALA A 603 -19.22 -15.99 1.07
CA ALA A 603 -19.80 -14.70 1.43
C ALA A 603 -20.87 -14.23 0.44
N ARG A 604 -20.70 -14.47 -0.87
CA ARG A 604 -21.71 -14.15 -1.90
C ARG A 604 -23.00 -14.93 -1.74
N TYR A 605 -22.91 -16.23 -1.40
CA TYR A 605 -24.10 -17.01 -1.06
C TYR A 605 -24.77 -16.48 0.20
N ALA A 606 -23.98 -16.16 1.22
CA ALA A 606 -24.49 -15.54 2.45
C ALA A 606 -25.21 -14.21 2.20
N VAL A 607 -24.63 -13.31 1.40
CA VAL A 607 -25.24 -12.03 1.01
C VAL A 607 -26.53 -12.24 0.21
N LYS A 608 -26.59 -13.29 -0.63
CA LYS A 608 -27.82 -13.59 -1.38
C LYS A 608 -28.96 -14.02 -0.46
N MET A 609 -28.64 -14.71 0.64
CA MET A 609 -29.63 -15.09 1.69
C MET A 609 -29.93 -13.93 2.65
N LEU A 610 -28.95 -13.08 2.92
CA LEU A 610 -28.97 -12.00 3.90
C LEU A 610 -28.33 -10.76 3.29
N PRO A 611 -29.06 -9.95 2.51
CA PRO A 611 -28.49 -8.80 1.79
C PRO A 611 -27.77 -7.78 2.68
N ASP A 612 -28.29 -7.51 3.87
CA ASP A 612 -27.71 -6.54 4.82
C ASP A 612 -26.30 -6.96 5.32
N LEU A 613 -25.92 -8.21 5.12
CA LEU A 613 -24.58 -8.70 5.45
C LEU A 613 -23.48 -8.01 4.61
N GLU A 614 -23.79 -7.58 3.38
CA GLU A 614 -22.82 -6.93 2.49
C GLU A 614 -22.20 -5.68 3.13
N ASP A 615 -22.97 -4.97 3.95
CA ASP A 615 -22.54 -3.75 4.65
C ASP A 615 -21.41 -4.00 5.65
N PHE A 616 -21.19 -5.24 6.08
CA PHE A 616 -20.17 -5.62 7.07
C PHE A 616 -18.91 -6.23 6.42
N LEU A 617 -18.92 -6.49 5.11
CA LEU A 617 -17.85 -7.23 4.43
C LEU A 617 -16.83 -6.30 3.75
N LEU A 618 -15.56 -6.66 3.83
CA LEU A 618 -14.49 -6.05 3.08
C LEU A 618 -13.77 -7.09 2.20
N PRO A 619 -14.12 -7.19 0.91
CA PRO A 619 -13.36 -8.00 -0.04
C PRO A 619 -12.08 -7.25 -0.44
N VAL A 620 -10.91 -7.89 -0.28
CA VAL A 620 -9.60 -7.27 -0.51
C VAL A 620 -9.07 -7.55 -1.91
N GLN A 621 -9.05 -8.80 -2.33
CA GLN A 621 -8.53 -9.24 -3.63
C GLN A 621 -9.67 -9.76 -4.50
N PRO A 622 -9.72 -9.44 -5.80
CA PRO A 622 -8.83 -8.57 -6.57
C PRO A 622 -9.23 -7.08 -6.59
N GLN A 623 -10.19 -6.66 -5.76
CA GLN A 623 -10.82 -5.34 -5.82
C GLN A 623 -9.86 -4.21 -5.40
N LEU A 624 -9.13 -4.41 -4.29
CA LEU A 624 -8.23 -3.42 -3.69
C LEU A 624 -6.77 -3.78 -3.94
N TYR A 625 -6.41 -5.05 -3.73
CA TYR A 625 -5.09 -5.60 -4.02
C TYR A 625 -5.13 -6.52 -5.24
N GLN A 626 -4.08 -6.48 -6.05
CA GLN A 626 -3.88 -7.33 -7.23
C GLN A 626 -2.61 -8.17 -7.03
N LEU A 627 -2.59 -8.96 -5.95
CA LEU A 627 -1.40 -9.69 -5.49
C LEU A 627 -1.39 -11.15 -5.93
N ASP A 628 -2.56 -11.71 -6.29
CA ASP A 628 -2.74 -13.10 -6.68
C ASP A 628 -2.24 -14.09 -5.59
N ILE A 629 -2.36 -13.69 -4.31
CA ILE A 629 -1.99 -14.52 -3.15
C ILE A 629 -3.04 -15.60 -2.97
N GLN A 630 -2.58 -16.83 -2.70
CA GLN A 630 -3.40 -18.00 -2.40
C GLN A 630 -3.06 -18.62 -1.04
N ALA A 631 -1.96 -18.18 -0.42
CA ALA A 631 -1.58 -18.63 0.91
C ALA A 631 -2.64 -18.20 1.95
N PRO A 632 -3.12 -19.15 2.79
CA PRO A 632 -4.21 -18.91 3.73
C PRO A 632 -3.91 -17.75 4.69
N GLY A 633 -4.88 -16.88 4.91
CA GLY A 633 -4.82 -15.78 5.85
C GLY A 633 -4.11 -14.52 5.36
N LEU A 634 -3.24 -14.61 4.36
CA LEU A 634 -2.38 -13.49 3.98
C LEU A 634 -3.16 -12.32 3.36
N VAL A 635 -4.19 -12.60 2.57
CA VAL A 635 -5.02 -11.57 1.95
C VAL A 635 -5.83 -10.82 3.01
N ALA A 636 -6.44 -11.53 3.94
CA ALA A 636 -7.18 -10.89 5.04
C ALA A 636 -6.25 -10.11 5.98
N LEU A 637 -5.05 -10.62 6.27
CA LEU A 637 -4.04 -9.90 7.05
C LEU A 637 -3.58 -8.62 6.34
N ALA A 638 -3.35 -8.67 5.02
CA ALA A 638 -3.08 -7.48 4.22
C ALA A 638 -4.26 -6.49 4.24
N GLY A 639 -5.49 -6.99 4.22
CA GLY A 639 -6.71 -6.19 4.39
C GLY A 639 -6.80 -5.52 5.77
N ILE A 640 -6.47 -6.23 6.85
CA ILE A 640 -6.38 -5.68 8.21
C ILE A 640 -5.36 -4.53 8.25
N ARG A 641 -4.21 -4.68 7.58
CA ARG A 641 -3.21 -3.61 7.47
C ARG A 641 -3.75 -2.41 6.70
N LEU A 642 -4.50 -2.61 5.63
CA LEU A 642 -5.14 -1.54 4.87
C LEU A 642 -6.18 -0.77 5.72
N VAL A 643 -6.99 -1.47 6.51
CA VAL A 643 -7.91 -0.83 7.47
C VAL A 643 -7.12 -0.04 8.51
N THR A 644 -6.02 -0.59 9.04
CA THR A 644 -5.14 0.10 9.99
C THR A 644 -4.55 1.39 9.39
N ALA A 645 -4.07 1.34 8.15
CA ALA A 645 -3.58 2.52 7.43
C ALA A 645 -4.68 3.58 7.24
N SER A 646 -5.91 3.12 6.94
CA SER A 646 -7.07 4.01 6.81
C SER A 646 -7.46 4.66 8.13
N LEU A 647 -7.25 3.98 9.26
CA LEU A 647 -7.43 4.54 10.61
C LEU A 647 -6.34 5.57 10.94
N HIS A 648 -5.07 5.34 10.57
CA HIS A 648 -4.02 6.36 10.68
C HIS A 648 -4.37 7.62 9.88
N MET A 649 -4.88 7.47 8.66
CA MET A 649 -5.39 8.60 7.87
C MET A 649 -6.45 9.39 8.66
N LEU A 650 -7.45 8.72 9.23
CA LEU A 650 -8.55 9.38 9.94
C LEU A 650 -8.10 10.06 11.24
N ASN A 651 -7.18 9.44 11.98
CA ASN A 651 -6.78 9.87 13.33
C ASN A 651 -5.60 10.85 13.32
N ASP A 652 -4.57 10.59 12.50
CA ASP A 652 -3.31 11.35 12.55
C ASP A 652 -3.37 12.61 11.68
N MET A 653 -4.21 12.62 10.62
CA MET A 653 -4.36 13.82 9.81
C MET A 653 -5.15 14.90 10.54
N LYS A 654 -4.72 16.15 10.36
CA LYS A 654 -5.40 17.35 10.85
C LYS A 654 -6.33 17.94 9.81
N THR A 655 -7.37 18.63 10.28
CA THR A 655 -8.24 19.44 9.42
C THR A 655 -7.53 20.67 8.86
N PHE A 656 -8.10 21.31 7.84
CA PHE A 656 -7.58 22.58 7.30
C PHE A 656 -7.41 23.65 8.38
N ALA A 657 -8.37 23.73 9.32
CA ALA A 657 -8.32 24.67 10.42
C ALA A 657 -7.20 24.36 11.42
N GLU A 658 -7.06 23.09 11.82
CA GLU A 658 -6.02 22.65 12.77
C GLU A 658 -4.61 22.78 12.18
N ALA A 659 -4.46 22.53 10.87
CA ALA A 659 -3.20 22.59 10.14
C ALA A 659 -2.89 23.99 9.59
N GLN A 660 -3.86 24.91 9.61
CA GLN A 660 -3.77 26.25 9.02
C GLN A 660 -3.41 26.24 7.52
N VAL A 661 -3.98 25.31 6.77
CA VAL A 661 -3.78 25.12 5.34
C VAL A 661 -4.93 25.79 4.56
N ALA A 662 -4.61 26.39 3.41
CA ALA A 662 -5.61 27.02 2.55
C ALA A 662 -6.57 25.98 1.94
N VAL A 663 -7.88 26.31 1.91
CA VAL A 663 -8.94 25.49 1.35
C VAL A 663 -9.06 25.63 -0.18
N ALA A 664 -9.72 24.67 -0.82
CA ALA A 664 -9.93 24.68 -2.27
C ALA A 664 -10.78 25.88 -2.75
N ASN A 665 -10.35 26.51 -3.83
CA ASN A 665 -11.05 27.61 -4.50
C ASN A 665 -11.79 27.19 -5.76
N ASP A 666 -11.71 25.93 -6.17
CA ASP A 666 -12.34 25.34 -7.34
C ASP A 666 -12.68 23.86 -7.11
N GLY A 667 -13.50 23.30 -7.99
CA GLY A 667 -13.90 21.89 -7.96
C GLY A 667 -14.83 21.52 -6.79
N PRO A 668 -14.99 20.23 -6.52
CA PRO A 668 -15.95 19.73 -5.49
C PRO A 668 -15.60 20.20 -4.08
N GLY A 669 -14.33 20.50 -3.78
CA GLY A 669 -13.88 20.98 -2.45
C GLY A 669 -14.32 22.40 -2.12
N LYS A 670 -14.64 23.19 -3.14
CA LYS A 670 -15.02 24.58 -2.97
C LYS A 670 -16.32 24.72 -2.16
N GLY A 671 -16.21 25.40 -1.01
CA GLY A 671 -17.36 25.65 -0.13
C GLY A 671 -17.75 24.50 0.80
N ILE A 672 -17.15 23.32 0.67
CA ILE A 672 -17.31 22.19 1.60
C ILE A 672 -16.25 22.25 2.68
N GLN A 673 -14.99 22.42 2.29
CA GLN A 673 -13.88 22.58 3.21
C GLN A 673 -13.98 23.93 3.92
N LYS A 674 -14.26 23.90 5.21
CA LYS A 674 -14.36 25.09 6.04
C LYS A 674 -13.06 25.28 6.79
N SER A 675 -12.55 26.52 6.75
CA SER A 675 -11.41 26.95 7.59
C SER A 675 -11.75 26.89 9.08
#